data_f0f4c20a4fe7b5bdb0f72870575afde1
#
_entry.id   f0f4c20a4fe7b5bdb0f72870575afde1
#
_cell.length_a   1.000
_cell.length_b   1.000
_cell.length_c   1.000
_cell.angle_alpha   90.00
_cell.angle_beta   90.00
_cell.angle_gamma   90.00
#
_symmetry.space_group_name_H-M   'P 1'
#
loop_
_entity.id
_entity.type
_entity.pdbx_description
1 polymer ?
#
loop_
_entity_poly.entity_id
_entity_poly.type
_entity_poly.pdbx_seq_one_letter_code
_entity_poly.pdbx_strand_id
1 'polypeptide(L)'
;MRINGISSFIMTLYRNLQDEYQFIFINTAEGKDHYRAEIEAMGGKVYDVIVKGKGLTRALRQAREIRSIIHKENPVAVHSHYYSNNGLYLRQAFLENVPVRISHCHQSNPNGLTLGKRIAKFLSAKMVRKYATHSFACSDTARKFLYGTAGEVFFNAVDYARFSVSCEDVYAKYHFDKGKRYCLFVGRFSEQKNTDFLLSVCDIMKENDSLYFLLVGHGPKKESIEQFIAEKGLKNVSILPPDSNIPELLSISSAFLLPSRYEGLPITLIEAQAVGVPCIVSDAVTREVQLGLIDYLPLTPELWKSKITERIKAAPLFMPKKSILFDDKFQAALLDGIYSNADADEWIQRGKEYSIGSKRFNRSKDLSFASFKRAHLLGNIRGTFYYALGFFEGNGTTKDREKAKELVAPIVLAVEHKANENIAEYVVILADMYSFGLGKEQDFKKAFMLYSKAAEFGNLEAMCDLGYMYLVGQGVGMDKEKSSYWYKKSADLGYVHSMRDVGQNYLHGYGVKENAELAAEYFRLASENNYSHGTTDLAYCYLKGVGVHKDLAKAEELYLLALKQDSERTMRDLISLCIDVKALLAGRGLYFLDITSIEKIDEQNCYEGVVYVSEKVEKVDPDCFYSADVKKIFVEKENQFYSAAAGVLFNKEKTMLVRCPPKSPEKRYTVPDGIKIIGKHAFQNARNLTEIILPDTLESIDDSAFDDCKNLRRITIPNTVTSIGAWAFHGCDKIERIALSKNVKTIGLYAFGSCESLRAIEVDKRNPYYCSHQSDLYTKDMRKLLQYAIAKKDEIFVLPAETEKIAFRAVSDAYFIKIADLQNVQIVGEKAFYYATSLERVIFKETTVIGEKAFAFTSERLTKEVRE
;
A
#
# COMPACT_ATOMS: atom_id res chain seq x y z
N MET A 1 -20.20 25.13 -11.91
CA MET A 1 -19.22 24.72 -10.87
C MET A 1 -17.88 25.40 -11.10
N ARG A 2 -17.21 25.87 -10.05
CA ARG A 2 -15.85 26.46 -10.14
C ARG A 2 -14.81 25.35 -10.13
N ILE A 3 -13.63 25.60 -10.73
CA ILE A 3 -12.50 24.66 -10.58
C ILE A 3 -12.06 24.64 -9.12
N ASN A 4 -12.32 23.56 -8.42
CA ASN A 4 -11.86 23.27 -7.04
C ASN A 4 -11.92 21.75 -6.76
N GLY A 5 -11.31 21.30 -5.67
CA GLY A 5 -11.24 19.89 -5.34
C GLY A 5 -12.60 19.17 -5.22
N ILE A 6 -13.63 19.84 -4.71
CA ILE A 6 -14.99 19.27 -4.60
C ILE A 6 -15.59 19.05 -5.98
N SER A 7 -15.51 20.05 -6.85
CA SER A 7 -16.05 19.95 -8.21
C SER A 7 -15.27 18.92 -9.05
N SER A 8 -13.94 18.84 -8.87
CA SER A 8 -13.13 17.80 -9.51
C SER A 8 -13.56 16.40 -9.07
N PHE A 9 -13.77 16.18 -7.76
CA PHE A 9 -14.27 14.93 -7.21
C PHE A 9 -15.66 14.57 -7.79
N ILE A 10 -16.62 15.52 -7.79
CA ILE A 10 -17.97 15.29 -8.35
C ILE A 10 -17.89 14.90 -9.82
N MET A 11 -17.07 15.59 -10.61
CA MET A 11 -16.90 15.29 -12.04
C MET A 11 -16.23 13.92 -12.26
N THR A 12 -15.29 13.55 -11.41
CA THR A 12 -14.66 12.22 -11.46
C THR A 12 -15.70 11.12 -11.26
N LEU A 13 -16.59 11.26 -10.28
CA LEU A 13 -17.70 10.31 -10.07
C LEU A 13 -18.69 10.32 -11.23
N TYR A 14 -19.04 11.51 -11.73
CA TYR A 14 -19.98 11.64 -12.85
C TYR A 14 -19.49 10.91 -14.10
N ARG A 15 -18.24 11.07 -14.48
CA ARG A 15 -17.63 10.39 -15.64
C ARG A 15 -17.70 8.85 -15.53
N ASN A 16 -17.69 8.31 -14.33
CA ASN A 16 -17.77 6.86 -14.10
C ASN A 16 -19.21 6.32 -13.98
N LEU A 17 -20.21 7.18 -13.72
CA LEU A 17 -21.59 6.74 -13.42
C LEU A 17 -22.63 7.30 -14.41
N GLN A 18 -22.21 8.08 -15.40
CA GLN A 18 -23.13 8.73 -16.35
C GLN A 18 -23.93 7.75 -17.23
N ASP A 19 -23.34 6.57 -17.50
CA ASP A 19 -23.99 5.56 -18.34
C ASP A 19 -25.10 4.81 -17.57
N GLU A 20 -25.05 4.83 -16.21
CA GLU A 20 -25.98 4.16 -15.31
C GLU A 20 -27.07 5.11 -14.80
N TYR A 21 -26.75 6.41 -14.66
CA TYR A 21 -27.65 7.40 -14.05
C TYR A 21 -27.69 8.70 -14.84
N GLN A 22 -28.89 9.25 -14.98
CA GLN A 22 -29.03 10.64 -15.43
C GLN A 22 -28.72 11.59 -14.26
N PHE A 23 -27.64 12.35 -14.36
CA PHE A 23 -27.25 13.30 -13.34
C PHE A 23 -27.89 14.67 -13.53
N ILE A 24 -28.29 15.27 -12.41
CA ILE A 24 -28.85 16.61 -12.31
C ILE A 24 -28.01 17.42 -11.35
N PHE A 25 -27.35 18.44 -11.86
CA PHE A 25 -26.50 19.31 -11.09
C PHE A 25 -27.25 20.59 -10.69
N ILE A 26 -27.24 20.92 -9.40
CA ILE A 26 -27.82 22.16 -8.88
C ILE A 26 -26.70 23.07 -8.41
N ASN A 27 -26.42 24.11 -9.21
CA ASN A 27 -25.45 25.13 -8.90
C ASN A 27 -26.08 26.23 -8.03
N THR A 28 -25.53 26.46 -6.82
CA THR A 28 -26.04 27.46 -5.88
C THR A 28 -25.11 28.66 -5.69
N ALA A 29 -24.02 28.73 -6.46
CA ALA A 29 -23.00 29.79 -6.37
C ALA A 29 -22.93 30.63 -7.64
N GLU A 30 -22.76 31.96 -7.46
CA GLU A 30 -22.46 32.87 -8.58
C GLU A 30 -21.06 32.66 -9.13
N GLY A 31 -20.87 32.80 -10.45
CA GLY A 31 -19.59 32.80 -11.16
C GLY A 31 -19.56 31.84 -12.34
N LYS A 32 -18.41 31.82 -13.07
CA LYS A 32 -18.25 31.03 -14.28
C LYS A 32 -18.35 29.53 -13.95
N ASP A 33 -19.20 28.81 -14.66
CA ASP A 33 -19.36 27.35 -14.56
C ASP A 33 -18.43 26.68 -15.58
N HIS A 34 -17.31 26.14 -15.12
CA HIS A 34 -16.27 25.56 -15.96
C HIS A 34 -16.64 24.16 -16.50
N TYR A 35 -17.58 23.46 -15.86
CA TYR A 35 -17.91 22.07 -16.22
C TYR A 35 -19.26 21.94 -16.94
N ARG A 36 -20.02 23.03 -17.10
CA ARG A 36 -21.36 22.98 -17.69
C ARG A 36 -21.38 22.34 -19.08
N ALA A 37 -20.50 22.80 -19.97
CA ALA A 37 -20.45 22.28 -21.34
C ALA A 37 -20.12 20.77 -21.36
N GLU A 38 -19.21 20.32 -20.50
CA GLU A 38 -18.87 18.90 -20.36
C GLU A 38 -20.06 18.12 -19.82
N ILE A 39 -20.71 18.60 -18.76
CA ILE A 39 -21.87 17.94 -18.15
C ILE A 39 -23.00 17.78 -19.18
N GLU A 40 -23.33 18.83 -19.90
CA GLU A 40 -24.41 18.84 -20.89
C GLU A 40 -24.07 17.95 -22.10
N ALA A 41 -22.78 17.96 -22.54
CA ALA A 41 -22.31 17.07 -23.61
C ALA A 41 -22.39 15.58 -23.25
N MET A 42 -22.27 15.27 -21.95
CA MET A 42 -22.40 13.91 -21.39
C MET A 42 -23.85 13.55 -20.95
N GLY A 43 -24.85 14.36 -21.33
CA GLY A 43 -26.27 14.09 -21.05
C GLY A 43 -26.76 14.55 -19.67
N GLY A 44 -25.92 15.17 -18.84
CA GLY A 44 -26.34 15.71 -17.56
C GLY A 44 -27.13 17.02 -17.66
N LYS A 45 -27.98 17.33 -16.70
CA LYS A 45 -28.72 18.58 -16.64
C LYS A 45 -28.14 19.51 -15.58
N VAL A 46 -28.08 20.82 -15.85
CA VAL A 46 -27.57 21.84 -14.89
C VAL A 46 -28.63 22.88 -14.60
N TYR A 47 -28.98 23.05 -13.34
CA TYR A 47 -29.89 24.08 -12.85
C TYR A 47 -29.14 25.12 -12.03
N ASP A 48 -29.37 26.42 -12.29
CA ASP A 48 -28.83 27.51 -11.48
C ASP A 48 -29.88 28.01 -10.48
N VAL A 49 -29.60 27.82 -9.18
CA VAL A 49 -30.41 28.30 -8.06
C VAL A 49 -29.65 29.44 -7.37
N ILE A 50 -29.58 30.60 -8.05
CA ILE A 50 -28.84 31.78 -7.57
C ILE A 50 -29.82 32.77 -6.95
N VAL A 51 -29.93 32.75 -5.62
CA VAL A 51 -30.84 33.61 -4.88
C VAL A 51 -30.09 34.80 -4.28
N LYS A 52 -30.56 36.03 -4.51
CA LYS A 52 -30.03 37.25 -3.89
C LYS A 52 -30.40 37.32 -2.41
N GLY A 53 -29.49 37.86 -1.58
CA GLY A 53 -29.69 38.03 -0.14
C GLY A 53 -28.62 37.34 0.72
N LYS A 54 -28.72 37.43 2.04
CA LYS A 54 -27.75 36.87 3.01
C LYS A 54 -28.46 36.03 4.10
N GLY A 55 -27.69 35.12 4.72
CA GLY A 55 -28.14 34.38 5.90
C GLY A 55 -29.27 33.37 5.65
N LEU A 56 -30.09 33.13 6.66
CA LEU A 56 -31.12 32.09 6.69
C LEU A 56 -32.22 32.28 5.64
N THR A 57 -32.61 33.52 5.37
CA THR A 57 -33.68 33.83 4.38
C THR A 57 -33.23 33.44 2.96
N ARG A 58 -31.97 33.67 2.60
CA ARG A 58 -31.38 33.19 1.33
C ARG A 58 -31.44 31.68 1.28
N ALA A 59 -30.96 31.00 2.34
CA ALA A 59 -30.89 29.55 2.39
C ALA A 59 -32.29 28.91 2.27
N LEU A 60 -33.32 29.48 2.90
CA LEU A 60 -34.68 28.99 2.82
C LEU A 60 -35.32 29.20 1.42
N ARG A 61 -35.01 30.32 0.74
CA ARG A 61 -35.49 30.54 -0.64
C ARG A 61 -34.78 29.52 -1.59
N GLN A 62 -33.48 29.36 -1.48
CA GLN A 62 -32.76 28.36 -2.27
C GLN A 62 -33.32 26.96 -2.03
N ALA A 63 -33.61 26.58 -0.78
CA ALA A 63 -34.21 25.28 -0.46
C ALA A 63 -35.60 25.07 -1.11
N ARG A 64 -36.42 26.12 -1.25
CA ARG A 64 -37.72 26.02 -1.93
C ARG A 64 -37.53 25.79 -3.46
N GLU A 65 -36.58 26.50 -4.10
CA GLU A 65 -36.29 26.31 -5.50
C GLU A 65 -35.71 24.91 -5.75
N ILE A 66 -34.79 24.45 -4.91
CA ILE A 66 -34.25 23.08 -4.95
C ILE A 66 -35.35 22.04 -4.82
N ARG A 67 -36.31 22.25 -3.91
CA ARG A 67 -37.47 21.36 -3.78
C ARG A 67 -38.30 21.26 -5.07
N SER A 68 -38.53 22.40 -5.73
CA SER A 68 -39.26 22.43 -7.02
C SER A 68 -38.53 21.63 -8.12
N ILE A 69 -37.19 21.70 -8.15
CA ILE A 69 -36.38 20.91 -9.07
C ILE A 69 -36.47 19.42 -8.72
N ILE A 70 -36.34 19.05 -7.44
CA ILE A 70 -36.46 17.68 -6.96
C ILE A 70 -37.82 17.10 -7.32
N HIS A 71 -38.89 17.86 -7.09
CA HIS A 71 -40.26 17.46 -7.47
C HIS A 71 -40.40 17.21 -8.97
N LYS A 72 -39.87 18.13 -9.80
CA LYS A 72 -39.92 18.04 -11.26
C LYS A 72 -39.17 16.83 -11.80
N GLU A 73 -37.94 16.62 -11.31
CA GLU A 73 -37.01 15.63 -11.85
C GLU A 73 -37.14 14.26 -11.18
N ASN A 74 -37.81 14.17 -10.03
CA ASN A 74 -38.09 12.96 -9.23
C ASN A 74 -36.86 12.02 -9.12
N PRO A 75 -35.72 12.47 -8.56
CA PRO A 75 -34.48 11.70 -8.55
C PRO A 75 -34.56 10.53 -7.56
N VAL A 76 -33.85 9.43 -7.86
CA VAL A 76 -33.67 8.28 -6.96
C VAL A 76 -32.73 8.60 -5.79
N ALA A 77 -31.82 9.55 -5.98
CA ALA A 77 -30.86 9.97 -4.95
C ALA A 77 -30.61 11.48 -4.96
N VAL A 78 -30.39 12.08 -3.82
CA VAL A 78 -29.91 13.46 -3.64
C VAL A 78 -28.59 13.43 -2.85
N HIS A 79 -27.48 13.84 -3.48
CA HIS A 79 -26.16 13.90 -2.88
C HIS A 79 -25.72 15.36 -2.70
N SER A 80 -25.67 15.84 -1.45
CA SER A 80 -25.35 17.22 -1.11
C SER A 80 -23.93 17.37 -0.58
N HIS A 81 -23.12 18.22 -1.26
CA HIS A 81 -21.72 18.46 -0.96
C HIS A 81 -21.45 19.77 -0.21
N TYR A 82 -22.44 20.33 0.44
CA TYR A 82 -22.33 21.49 1.33
C TYR A 82 -22.14 21.06 2.79
N TYR A 83 -21.58 21.92 3.66
CA TYR A 83 -21.54 21.63 5.09
C TYR A 83 -22.62 22.33 5.90
N SER A 84 -22.88 23.62 5.64
CA SER A 84 -23.81 24.42 6.44
C SER A 84 -25.28 24.24 6.08
N ASN A 85 -25.58 23.89 4.83
CA ASN A 85 -26.94 23.80 4.31
C ASN A 85 -27.36 22.37 3.92
N ASN A 86 -26.48 21.34 4.09
CA ASN A 86 -26.80 19.96 3.77
C ASN A 86 -28.13 19.52 4.41
N GLY A 87 -28.29 19.76 5.72
CA GLY A 87 -29.50 19.36 6.41
C GLY A 87 -30.76 20.02 5.84
N LEU A 88 -30.67 21.27 5.42
CA LEU A 88 -31.81 21.99 4.84
C LEU A 88 -32.20 21.44 3.45
N TYR A 89 -31.23 21.16 2.61
CA TYR A 89 -31.46 20.61 1.27
C TYR A 89 -31.97 19.16 1.34
N LEU A 90 -31.38 18.32 2.20
CA LEU A 90 -31.84 16.95 2.42
C LEU A 90 -33.25 16.86 3.05
N ARG A 91 -33.65 17.87 3.86
CA ARG A 91 -35.03 17.98 4.29
C ARG A 91 -35.96 18.16 3.09
N GLN A 92 -35.58 18.92 2.06
CA GLN A 92 -36.44 19.07 0.87
C GLN A 92 -36.56 17.73 0.12
N ALA A 93 -35.48 17.01 -0.03
CA ALA A 93 -35.47 15.67 -0.64
C ALA A 93 -36.31 14.67 0.17
N PHE A 94 -36.29 14.75 1.51
CA PHE A 94 -37.14 13.97 2.39
C PHE A 94 -38.63 14.26 2.15
N LEU A 95 -39.00 15.54 2.01
CA LEU A 95 -40.36 15.98 1.76
C LEU A 95 -40.93 15.57 0.38
N GLU A 96 -40.03 15.30 -0.58
CA GLU A 96 -40.37 14.75 -1.90
C GLU A 96 -40.17 13.22 -1.98
N ASN A 97 -40.02 12.54 -0.84
CA ASN A 97 -39.89 11.09 -0.71
C ASN A 97 -38.68 10.49 -1.48
N VAL A 98 -37.65 11.26 -1.72
CA VAL A 98 -36.43 10.71 -2.34
C VAL A 98 -35.83 9.64 -1.42
N PRO A 99 -35.63 8.38 -1.90
CA PRO A 99 -35.21 7.28 -1.04
C PRO A 99 -33.79 7.44 -0.51
N VAL A 100 -32.86 7.86 -1.35
CA VAL A 100 -31.43 8.00 -0.98
C VAL A 100 -31.08 9.47 -0.81
N ARG A 101 -30.65 9.84 0.41
CA ARG A 101 -30.34 11.23 0.77
C ARG A 101 -28.99 11.29 1.46
N ILE A 102 -27.98 11.78 0.73
CA ILE A 102 -26.57 11.74 1.15
C ILE A 102 -26.09 13.14 1.54
N SER A 103 -25.54 13.27 2.74
CA SER A 103 -24.76 14.43 3.18
C SER A 103 -23.29 14.13 3.06
N HIS A 104 -22.53 14.91 2.28
CA HIS A 104 -21.08 14.73 2.13
C HIS A 104 -20.33 15.99 2.58
N CYS A 105 -19.49 15.86 3.60
CA CYS A 105 -18.72 16.96 4.18
C CYS A 105 -17.29 16.96 3.67
N HIS A 106 -16.86 18.10 3.10
CA HIS A 106 -15.49 18.30 2.58
C HIS A 106 -14.69 19.32 3.41
N GLN A 107 -15.19 19.77 4.56
CA GLN A 107 -14.53 20.77 5.42
C GLN A 107 -14.12 20.20 6.76
N SER A 108 -12.95 20.66 7.24
CA SER A 108 -12.36 20.23 8.51
C SER A 108 -11.96 21.36 9.44
N ASN A 109 -12.26 22.64 9.14
CA ASN A 109 -11.76 23.76 9.97
C ASN A 109 -12.67 24.07 11.17
N PRO A 110 -12.28 23.69 12.41
CA PRO A 110 -13.00 24.08 13.64
C PRO A 110 -12.68 25.52 14.09
N ASN A 111 -11.53 26.08 13.65
CA ASN A 111 -11.00 27.37 14.10
C ASN A 111 -11.39 28.48 13.11
N GLY A 112 -12.10 29.52 13.59
CA GLY A 112 -12.49 30.67 12.75
C GLY A 112 -13.96 30.73 12.33
N LEU A 113 -14.82 29.85 12.87
CA LEU A 113 -16.26 29.96 12.68
C LEU A 113 -16.80 31.09 13.58
N THR A 114 -17.45 32.11 12.97
CA THR A 114 -18.24 33.11 13.68
C THR A 114 -19.39 32.42 14.43
N LEU A 115 -19.93 33.06 15.46
CA LEU A 115 -21.04 32.50 16.25
C LEU A 115 -22.22 32.06 15.37
N GLY A 116 -22.60 32.89 14.38
CA GLY A 116 -23.65 32.53 13.41
C GLY A 116 -23.33 31.26 12.59
N LYS A 117 -22.08 31.08 12.16
CA LYS A 117 -21.68 29.88 11.46
C LYS A 117 -21.65 28.64 12.37
N ARG A 118 -21.31 28.79 13.68
CA ARG A 118 -21.39 27.70 14.66
C ARG A 118 -22.82 27.23 14.87
N ILE A 119 -23.77 28.17 15.00
CA ILE A 119 -25.21 27.88 15.13
C ILE A 119 -25.72 27.19 13.85
N ALA A 120 -25.39 27.71 12.66
CA ALA A 120 -25.79 27.11 11.39
C ALA A 120 -25.26 25.69 11.24
N LYS A 121 -24.00 25.42 11.63
CA LYS A 121 -23.39 24.11 11.65
C LYS A 121 -24.15 23.15 12.59
N PHE A 122 -24.44 23.58 13.82
CA PHE A 122 -25.16 22.77 14.79
C PHE A 122 -26.57 22.39 14.29
N LEU A 123 -27.30 23.36 13.74
CA LEU A 123 -28.64 23.14 13.16
C LEU A 123 -28.54 22.20 11.93
N SER A 124 -27.56 22.40 11.05
CA SER A 124 -27.35 21.51 9.90
C SER A 124 -27.05 20.09 10.35
N ALA A 125 -26.16 19.89 11.31
CA ALA A 125 -25.82 18.57 11.83
C ALA A 125 -27.05 17.85 12.44
N LYS A 126 -27.88 18.58 13.19
CA LYS A 126 -29.15 18.04 13.74
C LYS A 126 -30.12 17.64 12.64
N MET A 127 -30.23 18.45 11.58
CA MET A 127 -31.09 18.16 10.42
C MET A 127 -30.56 17.00 9.60
N VAL A 128 -29.21 16.92 9.38
CA VAL A 128 -28.58 15.80 8.68
C VAL A 128 -28.91 14.49 9.41
N ARG A 129 -28.72 14.40 10.72
CA ARG A 129 -29.06 13.19 11.49
C ARG A 129 -30.50 12.74 11.33
N LYS A 130 -31.44 13.70 11.07
CA LYS A 130 -32.87 13.41 10.91
C LYS A 130 -33.24 13.02 9.47
N TYR A 131 -32.64 13.63 8.48
CA TYR A 131 -33.12 13.56 7.09
C TYR A 131 -32.17 12.83 6.12
N ALA A 132 -30.87 12.70 6.44
CA ALA A 132 -29.96 11.92 5.63
C ALA A 132 -30.16 10.42 5.85
N THR A 133 -30.03 9.65 4.78
CA THR A 133 -29.88 8.18 4.84
C THR A 133 -28.42 7.79 5.02
N HIS A 134 -27.51 8.58 4.43
CA HIS A 134 -26.06 8.38 4.53
C HIS A 134 -25.36 9.70 4.86
N SER A 135 -24.33 9.63 5.71
CA SER A 135 -23.53 10.78 6.13
C SER A 135 -22.07 10.49 5.87
N PHE A 136 -21.50 11.10 4.82
CA PHE A 136 -20.15 10.92 4.39
C PHE A 136 -19.26 12.13 4.68
N ALA A 137 -17.98 11.88 4.91
CA ALA A 137 -16.96 12.91 5.00
C ALA A 137 -15.69 12.48 4.28
N CYS A 138 -15.03 13.40 3.61
CA CYS A 138 -13.81 13.12 2.84
C CYS A 138 -12.60 12.70 3.71
N SER A 139 -12.67 12.87 5.03
CA SER A 139 -11.62 12.50 6.00
C SER A 139 -12.24 12.32 7.40
N ASP A 140 -11.50 11.65 8.30
CA ASP A 140 -11.95 11.51 9.70
C ASP A 140 -12.05 12.89 10.39
N THR A 141 -11.14 13.81 10.07
CA THR A 141 -11.20 15.19 10.57
C THR A 141 -12.48 15.91 10.10
N ALA A 142 -12.86 15.74 8.83
CA ALA A 142 -14.12 16.31 8.32
C ALA A 142 -15.34 15.61 8.91
N ARG A 143 -15.27 14.29 9.16
CA ARG A 143 -16.30 13.51 9.86
C ARG A 143 -16.55 14.06 11.27
N LYS A 144 -15.47 14.17 12.06
CA LYS A 144 -15.53 14.72 13.42
C LYS A 144 -16.04 16.17 13.42
N PHE A 145 -15.68 16.95 12.40
CA PHE A 145 -16.10 18.35 12.28
C PHE A 145 -17.62 18.50 12.16
N LEU A 146 -18.32 17.73 11.35
CA LEU A 146 -19.76 17.88 11.10
C LEU A 146 -20.61 16.86 11.85
N TYR A 147 -20.17 15.61 11.93
CA TYR A 147 -21.00 14.49 12.40
C TYR A 147 -20.59 13.96 13.78
N GLY A 148 -19.42 14.35 14.32
CA GLY A 148 -18.88 13.81 15.56
C GLY A 148 -18.37 12.37 15.37
N THR A 149 -18.94 11.43 16.13
CA THR A 149 -18.65 9.99 15.99
C THR A 149 -19.52 9.29 14.94
N ALA A 150 -20.60 9.94 14.50
CA ALA A 150 -21.52 9.41 13.49
C ALA A 150 -20.96 9.65 12.07
N GLY A 151 -21.51 8.93 11.09
CA GLY A 151 -21.12 9.03 9.68
C GLY A 151 -19.89 8.22 9.35
N GLU A 152 -19.60 8.14 8.07
CA GLU A 152 -18.55 7.32 7.48
C GLU A 152 -17.54 8.19 6.74
N VAL A 153 -16.27 7.73 6.71
CA VAL A 153 -15.27 8.34 5.82
C VAL A 153 -15.46 7.75 4.43
N PHE A 154 -15.73 8.64 3.47
CA PHE A 154 -15.83 8.35 2.05
C PHE A 154 -14.87 9.30 1.35
N PHE A 155 -13.70 8.79 0.98
CA PHE A 155 -12.60 9.60 0.47
C PHE A 155 -12.91 10.23 -0.88
N ASN A 156 -12.31 11.38 -1.17
CA ASN A 156 -12.37 11.97 -2.49
C ASN A 156 -11.61 11.10 -3.50
N ALA A 157 -12.26 10.79 -4.62
CA ALA A 157 -11.71 9.97 -5.69
C ALA A 157 -10.74 10.73 -6.58
N VAL A 158 -9.76 10.01 -7.11
CA VAL A 158 -8.77 10.46 -8.09
C VAL A 158 -8.76 9.49 -9.26
N ASP A 159 -8.92 10.01 -10.47
CA ASP A 159 -8.75 9.25 -11.71
C ASP A 159 -7.25 9.03 -11.96
N TYR A 160 -6.75 7.89 -11.52
CA TYR A 160 -5.33 7.55 -11.65
C TYR A 160 -4.86 7.38 -13.10
N ALA A 161 -5.75 7.11 -14.05
CA ALA A 161 -5.38 6.94 -15.46
C ALA A 161 -4.88 8.26 -16.07
N ARG A 162 -5.40 9.40 -15.61
CA ARG A 162 -4.98 10.73 -16.06
C ARG A 162 -3.54 11.09 -15.72
N PHE A 163 -2.94 10.39 -14.75
CA PHE A 163 -1.60 10.68 -14.24
C PHE A 163 -0.50 9.79 -14.84
N SER A 164 -0.82 9.03 -15.89
CA SER A 164 0.15 8.22 -16.66
C SER A 164 0.61 9.00 -17.91
N VAL A 165 1.26 10.15 -17.72
CA VAL A 165 1.67 11.07 -18.80
C VAL A 165 3.18 11.01 -19.03
N SER A 166 3.62 11.00 -20.30
CA SER A 166 5.04 11.15 -20.67
C SER A 166 5.51 12.59 -20.47
N CYS A 167 6.70 12.77 -19.91
CA CYS A 167 7.26 14.11 -19.63
C CYS A 167 7.94 14.79 -20.83
N GLU A 168 8.18 14.09 -21.96
CA GLU A 168 9.02 14.61 -23.04
C GLU A 168 8.43 15.84 -23.74
N ASP A 169 7.12 15.88 -23.97
CA ASP A 169 6.44 16.97 -24.65
C ASP A 169 6.14 18.18 -23.75
N VAL A 170 6.14 18.00 -22.43
CA VAL A 170 5.75 19.03 -21.45
C VAL A 170 6.72 20.22 -21.45
N TYR A 171 8.03 19.93 -21.51
CA TYR A 171 9.06 20.99 -21.55
C TYR A 171 8.92 21.89 -22.76
N ALA A 172 8.64 21.32 -23.94
CA ALA A 172 8.42 22.08 -25.17
C ALA A 172 7.13 22.90 -25.10
N LYS A 173 6.02 22.29 -24.63
CA LYS A 173 4.70 22.90 -24.53
C LYS A 173 4.67 24.14 -23.63
N TYR A 174 5.35 24.09 -22.49
CA TYR A 174 5.38 25.20 -21.52
C TYR A 174 6.64 26.07 -21.63
N HIS A 175 7.51 25.82 -22.60
CA HIS A 175 8.81 26.48 -22.76
C HIS A 175 9.70 26.39 -21.51
N PHE A 176 9.69 25.23 -20.86
CA PHE A 176 10.49 24.98 -19.67
C PHE A 176 11.88 24.44 -20.02
N ASP A 177 12.87 24.82 -19.23
CA ASP A 177 14.26 24.34 -19.35
C ASP A 177 14.43 22.95 -18.76
N LYS A 178 14.83 21.97 -19.57
CA LYS A 178 15.11 20.58 -19.11
C LYS A 178 16.26 20.49 -18.10
N GLY A 179 17.13 21.49 -18.03
CA GLY A 179 18.22 21.57 -17.05
C GLY A 179 17.80 22.02 -15.66
N LYS A 180 16.57 22.52 -15.49
CA LYS A 180 16.05 22.97 -14.19
C LYS A 180 15.30 21.89 -13.43
N ARG A 181 15.22 22.05 -12.12
CA ARG A 181 14.42 21.24 -11.20
C ARG A 181 13.17 22.02 -10.80
N TYR A 182 12.00 21.45 -10.94
CA TYR A 182 10.74 22.11 -10.71
C TYR A 182 10.11 21.70 -9.38
N CYS A 183 9.76 22.70 -8.55
CA CYS A 183 8.93 22.51 -7.37
C CYS A 183 7.52 23.05 -7.66
N LEU A 184 6.51 22.22 -7.52
CA LEU A 184 5.13 22.54 -7.87
C LEU A 184 4.30 22.84 -6.61
N PHE A 185 3.54 23.93 -6.67
CA PHE A 185 2.43 24.23 -5.76
C PHE A 185 1.14 24.35 -6.57
N VAL A 186 0.07 23.70 -6.11
CA VAL A 186 -1.27 23.78 -6.70
C VAL A 186 -2.28 24.15 -5.63
N GLY A 187 -2.96 25.29 -5.81
CA GLY A 187 -4.00 25.67 -4.87
C GLY A 187 -4.47 27.11 -4.98
N ARG A 188 -5.54 27.41 -4.22
CA ARG A 188 -6.08 28.78 -4.14
C ARG A 188 -5.09 29.69 -3.41
N PHE A 189 -4.76 30.83 -3.96
CA PHE A 189 -3.92 31.84 -3.31
C PHE A 189 -4.67 32.53 -2.17
N SER A 190 -4.50 32.01 -0.95
CA SER A 190 -5.28 32.37 0.25
C SER A 190 -4.49 32.14 1.53
N GLU A 191 -4.95 32.70 2.65
CA GLU A 191 -4.40 32.49 3.99
C GLU A 191 -4.35 31.00 4.38
N GLN A 192 -5.35 30.21 3.98
CA GLN A 192 -5.39 28.76 4.23
C GLN A 192 -4.20 28.05 3.61
N LYS A 193 -3.92 28.34 2.33
CA LYS A 193 -2.83 27.71 1.57
C LYS A 193 -1.46 28.31 1.87
N ASN A 194 -1.41 29.39 2.66
CA ASN A 194 -0.22 29.99 3.22
C ASN A 194 0.86 30.32 2.17
N THR A 195 0.43 30.98 1.09
CA THR A 195 1.30 31.35 -0.02
C THR A 195 2.43 32.31 0.40
N ASP A 196 2.23 33.10 1.46
CA ASP A 196 3.24 34.02 1.99
C ASP A 196 4.46 33.25 2.54
N PHE A 197 4.20 32.14 3.24
CA PHE A 197 5.26 31.25 3.69
C PHE A 197 6.00 30.63 2.49
N LEU A 198 5.28 30.17 1.46
CA LEU A 198 5.90 29.62 0.25
C LEU A 198 6.82 30.65 -0.42
N LEU A 199 6.38 31.90 -0.53
CA LEU A 199 7.21 32.97 -1.08
C LEU A 199 8.46 33.25 -0.24
N SER A 200 8.38 33.14 1.10
CA SER A 200 9.57 33.25 1.95
C SER A 200 10.59 32.14 1.68
N VAL A 201 10.10 30.92 1.39
CA VAL A 201 10.96 29.79 0.97
C VAL A 201 11.58 30.08 -0.41
N CYS A 202 10.80 30.60 -1.37
CA CYS A 202 11.33 30.98 -2.68
C CYS A 202 12.43 32.06 -2.57
N ASP A 203 12.24 33.08 -1.70
CA ASP A 203 13.22 34.16 -1.50
C ASP A 203 14.56 33.65 -0.96
N ILE A 204 14.54 32.78 0.07
CA ILE A 204 15.77 32.21 0.64
C ILE A 204 16.48 31.20 -0.30
N MET A 205 15.81 30.79 -1.39
CA MET A 205 16.35 29.86 -2.40
C MET A 205 16.56 30.53 -3.78
N LYS A 206 16.44 31.86 -3.88
CA LYS A 206 16.50 32.57 -5.16
C LYS A 206 17.85 32.49 -5.89
N GLU A 207 18.94 32.33 -5.15
CA GLU A 207 20.29 32.17 -5.70
C GLU A 207 20.57 30.75 -6.25
N ASN A 208 19.61 29.83 -6.19
CA ASN A 208 19.77 28.50 -6.73
C ASN A 208 19.29 28.44 -8.19
N ASP A 209 20.19 28.66 -9.12
CA ASP A 209 19.90 28.71 -10.56
C ASP A 209 19.35 27.39 -11.13
N SER A 210 19.56 26.25 -10.47
CA SER A 210 19.03 24.96 -10.91
C SER A 210 17.58 24.71 -10.52
N LEU A 211 16.98 25.56 -9.65
CA LEU A 211 15.66 25.36 -9.07
C LEU A 211 14.64 26.37 -9.58
N TYR A 212 13.43 25.89 -9.88
CA TYR A 212 12.32 26.71 -10.34
C TYR A 212 11.02 26.36 -9.62
N PHE A 213 10.25 27.36 -9.19
CA PHE A 213 8.98 27.19 -8.50
C PHE A 213 7.81 27.51 -9.44
N LEU A 214 6.88 26.56 -9.57
CA LEU A 214 5.65 26.69 -10.35
C LEU A 214 4.47 26.83 -9.40
N LEU A 215 3.81 27.97 -9.39
CA LEU A 215 2.65 28.28 -8.55
C LEU A 215 1.39 28.25 -9.41
N VAL A 216 0.60 27.17 -9.34
CA VAL A 216 -0.63 27.05 -10.12
C VAL A 216 -1.83 27.45 -9.27
N GLY A 217 -2.58 28.42 -9.73
CA GLY A 217 -3.80 28.81 -9.05
C GLY A 217 -4.26 30.24 -9.26
N HIS A 218 -5.25 30.61 -8.47
CA HIS A 218 -5.80 31.96 -8.40
C HIS A 218 -6.33 32.23 -6.97
N GLY A 219 -6.61 33.46 -6.65
CA GLY A 219 -7.19 33.80 -5.35
C GLY A 219 -6.96 35.24 -4.94
N PRO A 220 -7.47 35.64 -3.76
CA PRO A 220 -7.42 37.05 -3.31
C PRO A 220 -6.00 37.56 -3.05
N LYS A 221 -5.01 36.67 -2.95
CA LYS A 221 -3.60 37.02 -2.74
C LYS A 221 -2.78 37.09 -4.05
N LYS A 222 -3.40 36.94 -5.23
CA LYS A 222 -2.64 36.90 -6.49
C LYS A 222 -1.81 38.16 -6.68
N GLU A 223 -2.43 39.33 -6.55
CA GLU A 223 -1.74 40.65 -6.73
C GLU A 223 -0.58 40.80 -5.72
N SER A 224 -0.78 40.44 -4.45
CA SER A 224 0.29 40.54 -3.45
C SER A 224 1.43 39.54 -3.70
N ILE A 225 1.17 38.40 -4.31
CA ILE A 225 2.19 37.42 -4.73
C ILE A 225 3.00 38.00 -5.90
N GLU A 226 2.34 38.56 -6.92
CA GLU A 226 2.97 39.18 -8.09
C GLU A 226 3.86 40.38 -7.66
N GLN A 227 3.34 41.22 -6.74
CA GLN A 227 4.10 42.32 -6.17
C GLN A 227 5.34 41.82 -5.41
N PHE A 228 5.22 40.83 -4.54
CA PHE A 228 6.35 40.28 -3.80
C PHE A 228 7.43 39.69 -4.73
N ILE A 229 7.04 38.96 -5.78
CA ILE A 229 7.96 38.40 -6.78
C ILE A 229 8.76 39.54 -7.44
N ALA A 230 8.08 40.65 -7.83
CA ALA A 230 8.70 41.78 -8.46
C ALA A 230 9.64 42.53 -7.51
N GLU A 231 9.20 42.84 -6.26
CA GLU A 231 9.98 43.52 -5.24
C GLU A 231 11.25 42.77 -4.84
N LYS A 232 11.17 41.46 -4.74
CA LYS A 232 12.30 40.57 -4.38
C LYS A 232 13.15 40.14 -5.57
N GLY A 233 12.72 40.46 -6.80
CA GLY A 233 13.40 40.09 -8.04
C GLY A 233 13.51 38.56 -8.23
N LEU A 234 12.46 37.80 -7.87
CA LEU A 234 12.47 36.33 -7.93
C LEU A 234 12.35 35.86 -9.38
N LYS A 235 13.47 35.56 -10.03
CA LYS A 235 13.51 35.05 -11.41
C LYS A 235 13.18 33.55 -11.54
N ASN A 236 13.20 32.86 -10.43
CA ASN A 236 12.97 31.41 -10.35
C ASN A 236 11.53 31.04 -9.93
N VAL A 237 10.57 31.91 -10.08
CA VAL A 237 9.16 31.70 -9.72
C VAL A 237 8.25 32.08 -10.88
N SER A 238 7.33 31.20 -11.26
CA SER A 238 6.26 31.48 -12.23
C SER A 238 4.89 31.18 -11.65
N ILE A 239 3.94 32.07 -11.96
CA ILE A 239 2.53 31.87 -11.68
C ILE A 239 1.84 31.33 -12.94
N LEU A 240 1.22 30.16 -12.82
CA LEU A 240 0.48 29.52 -13.90
C LEU A 240 -1.03 29.63 -13.64
N PRO A 241 -1.85 29.66 -14.70
CA PRO A 241 -3.30 29.76 -14.57
C PRO A 241 -3.90 28.48 -13.94
N PRO A 242 -5.09 28.60 -13.29
CA PRO A 242 -5.71 27.49 -12.55
C PRO A 242 -6.21 26.34 -13.43
N ASP A 243 -6.33 26.52 -14.72
CA ASP A 243 -6.71 25.55 -15.75
C ASP A 243 -5.51 24.84 -16.40
N SER A 244 -4.31 25.04 -15.87
CA SER A 244 -3.11 24.29 -16.28
C SER A 244 -3.29 22.80 -16.11
N ASN A 245 -2.67 22.02 -17.00
CA ASN A 245 -2.72 20.55 -16.92
C ASN A 245 -1.83 20.03 -15.77
N ILE A 246 -2.43 19.75 -14.62
CA ILE A 246 -1.72 19.31 -13.41
C ILE A 246 -0.97 17.98 -13.61
N PRO A 247 -1.54 16.92 -14.25
CA PRO A 247 -0.80 15.71 -14.59
C PRO A 247 0.52 15.98 -15.33
N GLU A 248 0.52 16.85 -16.33
CA GLU A 248 1.72 17.23 -17.09
C GLU A 248 2.74 17.93 -16.18
N LEU A 249 2.31 18.90 -15.39
CA LEU A 249 3.20 19.64 -14.48
C LEU A 249 3.79 18.74 -13.38
N LEU A 250 3.02 17.78 -12.86
CA LEU A 250 3.51 16.79 -11.90
C LEU A 250 4.57 15.88 -12.53
N SER A 251 4.41 15.48 -13.79
CA SER A 251 5.35 14.58 -14.47
C SER A 251 6.78 15.12 -14.59
N ILE A 252 6.94 16.45 -14.54
CA ILE A 252 8.26 17.12 -14.57
C ILE A 252 8.72 17.63 -13.20
N SER A 253 7.89 17.46 -12.15
CA SER A 253 8.16 18.04 -10.84
C SER A 253 9.09 17.17 -10.00
N SER A 254 10.11 17.78 -9.41
CA SER A 254 11.02 17.13 -8.47
C SER A 254 10.48 17.09 -7.03
N ALA A 255 9.56 18.00 -6.69
CA ALA A 255 8.84 18.03 -5.42
C ALA A 255 7.49 18.76 -5.56
N PHE A 256 6.52 18.33 -4.77
CA PHE A 256 5.24 19.02 -4.58
C PHE A 256 5.21 19.71 -3.22
N LEU A 257 4.83 20.97 -3.16
CA LEU A 257 4.89 21.79 -1.95
C LEU A 257 3.48 22.16 -1.47
N LEU A 258 3.15 21.88 -0.19
CA LEU A 258 1.86 22.25 0.39
C LEU A 258 2.01 22.82 1.82
N PRO A 259 2.30 24.12 1.97
CA PRO A 259 2.47 24.77 3.28
C PRO A 259 1.14 25.18 3.95
N SER A 260 0.07 24.48 3.68
CA SER A 260 -1.27 24.81 4.15
C SER A 260 -1.37 24.82 5.67
N ARG A 261 -2.12 25.76 6.22
CA ARG A 261 -2.40 25.88 7.67
C ARG A 261 -3.42 24.85 8.13
N TYR A 262 -4.26 24.37 7.24
CA TYR A 262 -5.23 23.26 7.46
C TYR A 262 -5.81 22.80 6.13
N GLU A 263 -6.16 21.51 6.05
CA GLU A 263 -6.83 20.89 4.89
C GLU A 263 -7.92 19.92 5.35
N GLY A 264 -8.92 19.71 4.51
CA GLY A 264 -9.91 18.64 4.68
C GLY A 264 -9.32 17.28 4.24
N LEU A 265 -9.21 17.13 2.93
CA LEU A 265 -8.45 16.06 2.27
C LEU A 265 -7.81 16.69 1.01
N PRO A 266 -6.52 16.96 1.00
CA PRO A 266 -5.86 17.60 -0.14
C PRO A 266 -5.64 16.59 -1.28
N ILE A 267 -6.55 16.56 -2.24
CA ILE A 267 -6.53 15.66 -3.41
C ILE A 267 -5.20 15.78 -4.17
N THR A 268 -4.66 16.99 -4.28
CA THR A 268 -3.40 17.25 -4.99
C THR A 268 -2.21 16.48 -4.40
N LEU A 269 -2.23 16.14 -3.10
CA LEU A 269 -1.21 15.26 -2.52
C LEU A 269 -1.37 13.81 -2.95
N ILE A 270 -2.59 13.35 -3.16
CA ILE A 270 -2.87 12.01 -3.67
C ILE A 270 -2.43 11.94 -5.13
N GLU A 271 -2.74 12.98 -5.92
CA GLU A 271 -2.34 13.15 -7.32
C GLU A 271 -0.81 13.17 -7.47
N ALA A 272 -0.11 13.94 -6.64
CA ALA A 272 1.35 14.01 -6.67
C ALA A 272 2.01 12.66 -6.35
N GLN A 273 1.52 11.96 -5.31
CA GLN A 273 2.01 10.63 -4.96
C GLN A 273 1.66 9.57 -6.02
N ALA A 274 0.54 9.72 -6.73
CA ALA A 274 0.15 8.84 -7.84
C ALA A 274 1.12 8.91 -9.02
N VAL A 275 1.77 10.05 -9.23
CA VAL A 275 2.85 10.22 -10.22
C VAL A 275 4.21 9.77 -9.66
N GLY A 276 4.34 9.66 -8.34
CA GLY A 276 5.60 9.35 -7.67
C GLY A 276 6.40 10.59 -7.25
N VAL A 277 5.76 11.76 -7.21
CA VAL A 277 6.40 13.02 -6.80
C VAL A 277 6.49 13.11 -5.28
N PRO A 278 7.67 13.31 -4.69
CA PRO A 278 7.81 13.52 -3.25
C PRO A 278 7.14 14.83 -2.83
N CYS A 279 6.43 14.81 -1.71
CA CYS A 279 5.65 15.93 -1.21
C CYS A 279 6.26 16.48 0.07
N ILE A 280 6.43 17.81 0.15
CA ILE A 280 6.84 18.51 1.36
C ILE A 280 5.63 19.30 1.85
N VAL A 281 5.18 19.00 3.06
CA VAL A 281 3.86 19.39 3.52
C VAL A 281 3.94 19.93 4.95
N SER A 282 3.13 20.94 5.27
CA SER A 282 2.97 21.41 6.65
C SER A 282 2.47 20.27 7.57
N ASP A 283 3.00 20.19 8.77
CA ASP A 283 2.59 19.25 9.83
C ASP A 283 1.14 19.44 10.31
N ALA A 284 0.51 20.57 9.95
CA ALA A 284 -0.90 20.86 10.19
C ALA A 284 -1.88 20.15 9.21
N VAL A 285 -1.36 19.50 8.15
CA VAL A 285 -2.16 18.77 7.17
C VAL A 285 -2.43 17.34 7.65
N THR A 286 -3.63 16.80 7.34
CA THR A 286 -4.01 15.44 7.73
C THR A 286 -3.04 14.38 7.20
N ARG A 287 -2.79 13.35 8.02
CA ARG A 287 -1.96 12.21 7.64
C ARG A 287 -2.72 11.12 6.86
N GLU A 288 -4.03 11.27 6.69
CA GLU A 288 -4.89 10.29 5.98
C GLU A 288 -4.54 10.12 4.50
N VAL A 289 -3.81 11.10 3.92
CA VAL A 289 -3.34 11.06 2.52
C VAL A 289 -1.93 10.48 2.35
N GLN A 290 -1.31 9.97 3.42
CA GLN A 290 0.07 9.45 3.37
C GLN A 290 0.14 8.10 2.65
N LEU A 291 0.77 8.09 1.49
CA LEU A 291 1.06 6.88 0.69
C LEU A 291 2.57 6.54 0.66
N GLY A 292 3.38 7.20 1.51
CA GLY A 292 4.80 6.92 1.66
C GLY A 292 5.73 7.95 1.02
N LEU A 293 5.20 9.00 0.39
CA LEU A 293 6.01 10.03 -0.27
C LEU A 293 5.89 11.44 0.36
N ILE A 294 5.33 11.57 1.57
CA ILE A 294 5.12 12.87 2.21
C ILE A 294 6.07 13.07 3.39
N ASP A 295 6.82 14.17 3.35
CA ASP A 295 7.57 14.72 4.48
C ASP A 295 6.73 15.81 5.16
N TYR A 296 6.34 15.60 6.41
CA TYR A 296 5.61 16.58 7.22
C TYR A 296 6.58 17.45 8.00
N LEU A 297 6.53 18.77 7.78
CA LEU A 297 7.46 19.72 8.40
C LEU A 297 6.70 20.87 9.07
N PRO A 298 7.22 21.41 10.20
CA PRO A 298 6.76 22.67 10.72
C PRO A 298 7.01 23.80 9.71
N LEU A 299 6.25 24.88 9.80
CA LEU A 299 6.35 26.04 8.90
C LEU A 299 7.58 26.89 9.25
N THR A 300 8.76 26.33 9.05
CA THR A 300 10.08 26.97 9.24
C THR A 300 10.81 26.99 7.90
N PRO A 301 11.06 28.18 7.29
CA PRO A 301 11.63 28.28 5.94
C PRO A 301 12.95 27.51 5.74
N GLU A 302 13.84 27.53 6.73
CA GLU A 302 15.15 26.86 6.66
C GLU A 302 15.02 25.33 6.60
N LEU A 303 14.07 24.74 7.34
CA LEU A 303 13.79 23.30 7.27
C LEU A 303 13.25 22.91 5.89
N TRP A 304 12.34 23.73 5.33
CA TRP A 304 11.82 23.52 3.98
C TRP A 304 12.92 23.64 2.92
N LYS A 305 13.78 24.67 3.01
CA LYS A 305 14.95 24.83 2.17
C LYS A 305 15.85 23.58 2.21
N SER A 306 16.18 23.10 3.41
CA SER A 306 16.99 21.89 3.58
C SER A 306 16.36 20.68 2.91
N LYS A 307 15.06 20.44 3.15
CA LYS A 307 14.35 19.30 2.60
C LYS A 307 14.15 19.40 1.08
N ILE A 308 13.83 20.57 0.55
CA ILE A 308 13.77 20.80 -0.91
C ILE A 308 15.13 20.49 -1.54
N THR A 309 16.22 21.00 -0.94
CA THR A 309 17.59 20.75 -1.44
C THR A 309 17.95 19.26 -1.42
N GLU A 310 17.51 18.51 -0.41
CA GLU A 310 17.66 17.06 -0.33
C GLU A 310 16.91 16.38 -1.49
N ARG A 311 15.65 16.73 -1.69
CA ARG A 311 14.78 16.08 -2.68
C ARG A 311 15.19 16.36 -4.13
N ILE A 312 15.65 17.56 -4.45
CA ILE A 312 16.10 17.91 -5.80
C ILE A 312 17.47 17.30 -6.18
N LYS A 313 18.31 16.97 -5.18
CA LYS A 313 19.59 16.28 -5.40
C LYS A 313 19.41 14.77 -5.63
N ALA A 314 18.39 14.18 -5.05
CA ALA A 314 18.04 12.79 -5.32
C ALA A 314 17.57 12.69 -6.78
N ALA A 315 18.02 11.65 -7.51
CA ALA A 315 17.42 11.33 -8.79
C ALA A 315 15.90 11.17 -8.60
N PRO A 316 15.05 11.67 -9.54
CA PRO A 316 13.61 11.52 -9.39
C PRO A 316 13.25 10.04 -9.35
N LEU A 317 13.03 9.53 -8.15
CA LEU A 317 12.46 8.21 -7.90
C LEU A 317 10.95 8.33 -8.19
N PHE A 318 10.57 8.29 -9.45
CA PHE A 318 9.18 8.17 -9.86
C PHE A 318 8.65 6.78 -9.46
N MET A 319 8.36 6.60 -8.17
CA MET A 319 7.67 5.40 -7.66
C MET A 319 6.21 5.76 -7.38
N PRO A 320 5.31 5.59 -8.36
CA PRO A 320 3.89 5.90 -8.19
C PRO A 320 3.30 5.17 -6.99
N LYS A 321 2.60 5.90 -6.12
CA LYS A 321 1.89 5.37 -4.95
C LYS A 321 0.40 5.59 -5.11
N LYS A 322 -0.35 4.51 -5.19
CA LYS A 322 -1.80 4.49 -5.38
C LYS A 322 -2.46 3.76 -4.21
N SER A 323 -3.67 4.14 -3.88
CA SER A 323 -4.49 3.44 -2.91
C SER A 323 -5.88 3.24 -3.49
N ILE A 324 -6.42 2.04 -3.35
CA ILE A 324 -7.78 1.72 -3.78
C ILE A 324 -8.83 2.62 -3.12
N LEU A 325 -8.56 3.09 -1.90
CA LEU A 325 -9.47 3.99 -1.18
C LEU A 325 -9.68 5.35 -1.87
N PHE A 326 -8.74 5.75 -2.74
CA PHE A 326 -8.82 7.00 -3.52
C PHE A 326 -9.09 6.72 -5.01
N ASP A 327 -9.27 5.46 -5.42
CA ASP A 327 -9.55 5.08 -6.79
C ASP A 327 -10.96 5.48 -7.20
N ASP A 328 -11.09 6.11 -8.36
CA ASP A 328 -12.36 6.66 -8.84
C ASP A 328 -13.37 5.56 -9.20
N LYS A 329 -12.93 4.47 -9.80
CA LYS A 329 -13.79 3.33 -10.16
C LYS A 329 -14.28 2.60 -8.92
N PHE A 330 -13.39 2.42 -7.92
CA PHE A 330 -13.77 1.84 -6.63
C PHE A 330 -14.85 2.68 -5.92
N GLN A 331 -14.64 4.00 -5.85
CA GLN A 331 -15.61 4.90 -5.22
C GLN A 331 -16.94 4.97 -6.00
N ALA A 332 -16.89 4.96 -7.33
CA ALA A 332 -18.08 4.93 -8.18
C ALA A 332 -18.88 3.64 -7.97
N ALA A 333 -18.23 2.47 -7.94
CA ALA A 333 -18.90 1.19 -7.72
C ALA A 333 -19.60 1.10 -6.35
N LEU A 334 -19.02 1.70 -5.30
CA LEU A 334 -19.67 1.81 -4.00
C LEU A 334 -20.89 2.75 -4.05
N LEU A 335 -20.79 3.87 -4.75
CA LEU A 335 -21.90 4.81 -4.90
C LEU A 335 -23.04 4.24 -5.76
N ASP A 336 -22.72 3.44 -6.78
CA ASP A 336 -23.75 2.74 -7.56
C ASP A 336 -24.66 1.88 -6.67
N GLY A 337 -24.08 1.07 -5.79
CA GLY A 337 -24.86 0.29 -4.83
C GLY A 337 -25.65 1.14 -3.81
N ILE A 338 -25.14 2.33 -3.47
CA ILE A 338 -25.85 3.27 -2.58
C ILE A 338 -26.97 3.99 -3.34
N TYR A 339 -26.75 4.46 -4.56
CA TYR A 339 -27.75 5.16 -5.36
C TYR A 339 -28.90 4.24 -5.79
N SER A 340 -28.61 2.97 -6.08
CA SER A 340 -29.62 1.95 -6.33
C SER A 340 -30.40 1.51 -5.08
N ASN A 341 -30.04 2.05 -3.90
CA ASN A 341 -30.65 1.70 -2.61
C ASN A 341 -30.59 0.19 -2.30
N ALA A 342 -29.44 -0.43 -2.62
CA ALA A 342 -29.19 -1.85 -2.43
C ALA A 342 -29.41 -2.27 -0.96
N ASP A 343 -30.20 -3.31 -0.75
CA ASP A 343 -30.41 -3.90 0.57
C ASP A 343 -29.22 -4.79 0.99
N ALA A 344 -29.32 -5.42 2.15
CA ALA A 344 -28.22 -6.24 2.67
C ALA A 344 -27.97 -7.50 1.80
N ASP A 345 -28.97 -8.04 1.17
CA ASP A 345 -28.85 -9.24 0.35
C ASP A 345 -28.25 -8.90 -1.04
N GLU A 346 -28.65 -7.78 -1.63
CA GLU A 346 -28.01 -7.25 -2.85
C GLU A 346 -26.51 -6.93 -2.57
N TRP A 347 -26.18 -6.38 -1.41
CA TRP A 347 -24.77 -6.15 -1.05
C TRP A 347 -23.99 -7.46 -0.89
N ILE A 348 -24.59 -8.53 -0.36
CA ILE A 348 -23.95 -9.85 -0.30
C ILE A 348 -23.76 -10.40 -1.71
N GLN A 349 -24.77 -10.29 -2.57
CA GLN A 349 -24.69 -10.74 -3.97
C GLN A 349 -23.57 -10.00 -4.70
N ARG A 350 -23.51 -8.67 -4.62
CA ARG A 350 -22.40 -7.87 -5.17
C ARG A 350 -21.05 -8.32 -4.63
N GLY A 351 -20.95 -8.56 -3.32
CA GLY A 351 -19.71 -9.05 -2.68
C GLY A 351 -19.25 -10.39 -3.26
N LYS A 352 -20.16 -11.34 -3.45
CA LYS A 352 -19.89 -12.63 -4.07
C LYS A 352 -19.48 -12.45 -5.54
N GLU A 353 -20.19 -11.66 -6.30
CA GLU A 353 -19.88 -11.38 -7.70
C GLU A 353 -18.51 -10.71 -7.88
N TYR A 354 -18.16 -9.74 -7.03
CA TYR A 354 -16.83 -9.13 -7.03
C TYR A 354 -15.72 -10.10 -6.59
N SER A 355 -16.03 -11.11 -5.76
CA SER A 355 -15.00 -12.06 -5.30
C SER A 355 -14.50 -12.97 -6.40
N ILE A 356 -15.34 -13.28 -7.36
CA ILE A 356 -15.06 -14.23 -8.45
C ILE A 356 -15.01 -13.60 -9.84
N GLY A 357 -15.70 -12.48 -10.04
CA GLY A 357 -16.07 -11.93 -11.32
C GLY A 357 -17.44 -12.47 -11.79
N SER A 358 -18.16 -11.67 -12.54
CA SER A 358 -19.47 -12.01 -13.13
C SER A 358 -19.68 -11.25 -14.43
N LYS A 359 -20.76 -11.55 -15.18
CA LYS A 359 -21.13 -10.73 -16.34
C LYS A 359 -21.37 -9.27 -16.02
N ARG A 360 -21.70 -8.97 -14.76
CA ARG A 360 -21.98 -7.63 -14.24
C ARG A 360 -20.72 -6.90 -13.74
N PHE A 361 -19.81 -7.64 -13.10
CA PHE A 361 -18.66 -7.06 -12.42
C PHE A 361 -17.36 -7.82 -12.70
N ASN A 362 -16.27 -7.08 -12.90
CA ASN A 362 -14.93 -7.65 -12.88
C ASN A 362 -14.54 -8.03 -11.45
N ARG A 363 -13.66 -9.02 -11.31
CA ARG A 363 -13.17 -9.43 -10.00
C ARG A 363 -12.46 -8.29 -9.28
N SER A 364 -12.81 -8.07 -8.01
CA SER A 364 -12.18 -7.09 -7.11
C SER A 364 -12.31 -7.51 -5.67
N LYS A 365 -11.20 -7.89 -5.04
CA LYS A 365 -11.16 -8.27 -3.63
C LYS A 365 -11.62 -7.11 -2.71
N ASP A 366 -11.22 -5.88 -3.05
CA ASP A 366 -11.54 -4.70 -2.26
C ASP A 366 -13.03 -4.34 -2.32
N LEU A 367 -13.63 -4.41 -3.51
CA LEU A 367 -15.09 -4.20 -3.67
C LEU A 367 -15.89 -5.34 -3.04
N SER A 368 -15.42 -6.57 -3.12
CA SER A 368 -16.01 -7.72 -2.42
C SER A 368 -16.06 -7.46 -0.92
N PHE A 369 -14.92 -7.14 -0.33
CA PHE A 369 -14.79 -6.84 1.11
C PHE A 369 -15.64 -5.62 1.53
N ALA A 370 -15.63 -4.55 0.72
CA ALA A 370 -16.43 -3.36 0.98
C ALA A 370 -17.94 -3.64 0.91
N SER A 371 -18.38 -4.49 -0.03
CA SER A 371 -19.78 -4.90 -0.16
C SER A 371 -20.23 -5.73 1.05
N PHE A 372 -19.44 -6.68 1.51
CA PHE A 372 -19.75 -7.46 2.73
C PHE A 372 -19.76 -6.57 3.98
N LYS A 373 -18.86 -5.57 4.06
CA LYS A 373 -18.89 -4.56 5.12
C LYS A 373 -20.22 -3.78 5.11
N ARG A 374 -20.75 -3.41 3.95
CA ARG A 374 -22.04 -2.75 3.82
C ARG A 374 -23.18 -3.63 4.34
N ALA A 375 -23.22 -4.90 3.93
CA ALA A 375 -24.20 -5.85 4.43
C ALA A 375 -24.13 -6.04 5.97
N HIS A 376 -22.90 -6.08 6.52
CA HIS A 376 -22.67 -6.12 7.97
C HIS A 376 -23.23 -4.87 8.68
N LEU A 377 -22.97 -3.68 8.16
CA LEU A 377 -23.48 -2.43 8.73
C LEU A 377 -25.00 -2.31 8.68
N LEU A 378 -25.65 -3.03 7.76
CA LEU A 378 -27.11 -3.18 7.70
C LEU A 378 -27.63 -4.27 8.65
N GLY A 379 -26.77 -4.85 9.51
CA GLY A 379 -27.13 -5.85 10.52
C GLY A 379 -27.35 -7.27 9.98
N ASN A 380 -26.92 -7.56 8.75
CA ASN A 380 -27.12 -8.87 8.14
C ASN A 380 -26.08 -9.88 8.66
N ILE A 381 -26.56 -11.03 9.15
CA ILE A 381 -25.72 -12.10 9.72
C ILE A 381 -24.77 -12.70 8.68
N ARG A 382 -25.26 -12.98 7.45
CA ARG A 382 -24.43 -13.50 6.35
C ARG A 382 -23.36 -12.49 5.95
N GLY A 383 -23.75 -11.21 5.83
CA GLY A 383 -22.82 -10.11 5.56
C GLY A 383 -21.74 -9.99 6.64
N THR A 384 -22.10 -10.18 7.91
CA THR A 384 -21.15 -10.19 9.02
C THR A 384 -20.13 -11.34 8.89
N PHE A 385 -20.60 -12.53 8.52
CA PHE A 385 -19.72 -13.68 8.33
C PHE A 385 -18.72 -13.46 7.17
N TYR A 386 -19.19 -13.06 5.99
CA TYR A 386 -18.30 -12.83 4.84
C TYR A 386 -17.35 -11.65 5.08
N TYR A 387 -17.78 -10.62 5.81
CA TYR A 387 -16.91 -9.52 6.22
C TYR A 387 -15.79 -10.00 7.15
N ALA A 388 -16.12 -10.87 8.12
CA ALA A 388 -15.16 -11.49 9.02
C ALA A 388 -14.20 -12.43 8.28
N LEU A 389 -14.71 -13.22 7.31
CA LEU A 389 -13.91 -14.11 6.47
C LEU A 389 -12.85 -13.31 5.68
N GLY A 390 -13.20 -12.11 5.20
CA GLY A 390 -12.25 -11.18 4.58
C GLY A 390 -11.04 -10.86 5.48
N PHE A 391 -11.25 -10.60 6.77
CA PHE A 391 -10.16 -10.42 7.74
C PHE A 391 -9.41 -11.73 8.03
N PHE A 392 -10.11 -12.84 8.12
CA PHE A 392 -9.50 -14.15 8.39
C PHE A 392 -8.51 -14.55 7.29
N GLU A 393 -8.84 -14.33 6.04
CA GLU A 393 -8.02 -14.64 4.87
C GLU A 393 -7.05 -13.53 4.48
N GLY A 394 -7.36 -12.27 4.80
CA GLY A 394 -6.67 -11.08 4.27
C GLY A 394 -7.14 -10.74 2.85
N ASN A 395 -8.41 -10.98 2.54
CA ASN A 395 -8.99 -10.76 1.22
C ASN A 395 -9.65 -9.37 1.14
N GLY A 396 -9.06 -8.45 0.36
CA GLY A 396 -9.48 -7.05 0.29
C GLY A 396 -9.16 -6.23 1.56
N THR A 397 -8.38 -6.79 2.48
CA THR A 397 -7.93 -6.13 3.71
C THR A 397 -6.66 -6.82 4.25
N THR A 398 -6.03 -6.22 5.25
CA THR A 398 -4.94 -6.90 5.99
C THR A 398 -5.50 -8.06 6.81
N LYS A 399 -4.77 -9.18 6.83
CA LYS A 399 -5.15 -10.38 7.59
C LYS A 399 -5.15 -10.08 9.10
N ASP A 400 -6.31 -10.28 9.74
CA ASP A 400 -6.52 -10.07 11.18
C ASP A 400 -7.48 -11.13 11.72
N ARG A 401 -6.93 -12.23 12.21
CA ARG A 401 -7.72 -13.38 12.71
C ARG A 401 -8.46 -13.08 14.00
N GLU A 402 -7.93 -12.23 14.86
CA GLU A 402 -8.61 -11.90 16.14
C GLU A 402 -9.84 -11.04 15.85
N LYS A 403 -9.73 -10.06 14.99
CA LYS A 403 -10.89 -9.28 14.53
C LYS A 403 -11.95 -10.13 13.85
N ALA A 404 -11.54 -11.11 13.05
CA ALA A 404 -12.49 -12.04 12.43
C ALA A 404 -13.27 -12.83 13.50
N LYS A 405 -12.60 -13.32 14.56
CA LYS A 405 -13.25 -14.02 15.68
C LYS A 405 -14.21 -13.10 16.44
N GLU A 406 -13.80 -11.86 16.74
CA GLU A 406 -14.65 -10.87 17.40
C GLU A 406 -15.95 -10.60 16.63
N LEU A 407 -15.87 -10.49 15.31
CA LEU A 407 -17.03 -10.27 14.43
C LEU A 407 -17.97 -11.47 14.37
N VAL A 408 -17.41 -12.68 14.37
CA VAL A 408 -18.21 -13.93 14.24
C VAL A 408 -18.83 -14.35 15.56
N ALA A 409 -18.20 -14.13 16.71
CA ALA A 409 -18.67 -14.60 18.01
C ALA A 409 -20.15 -14.27 18.30
N PRO A 410 -20.67 -13.04 18.04
CA PRO A 410 -22.08 -12.72 18.31
C PRO A 410 -23.09 -13.42 17.41
N ILE A 411 -22.67 -13.90 16.21
CA ILE A 411 -23.59 -14.46 15.22
C ILE A 411 -23.64 -15.99 15.21
N VAL A 412 -22.74 -16.68 15.92
CA VAL A 412 -22.62 -18.16 15.90
C VAL A 412 -23.96 -18.85 16.20
N LEU A 413 -24.60 -18.51 17.30
CA LEU A 413 -25.89 -19.13 17.71
C LEU A 413 -27.00 -18.86 16.68
N ALA A 414 -27.04 -17.67 16.10
CA ALA A 414 -28.03 -17.32 15.08
C ALA A 414 -27.79 -18.09 13.77
N VAL A 415 -26.52 -18.31 13.38
CA VAL A 415 -26.18 -19.17 12.24
C VAL A 415 -26.59 -20.61 12.49
N GLU A 416 -26.30 -21.18 13.67
CA GLU A 416 -26.71 -22.54 14.04
C GLU A 416 -28.22 -22.71 13.99
N HIS A 417 -28.96 -21.75 14.58
CA HIS A 417 -30.42 -21.81 14.58
C HIS A 417 -30.99 -21.86 13.16
N LYS A 418 -30.52 -20.95 12.29
CA LYS A 418 -30.98 -20.89 10.89
C LYS A 418 -30.52 -22.09 10.05
N ALA A 419 -29.34 -22.64 10.31
CA ALA A 419 -28.86 -23.86 9.68
C ALA A 419 -29.69 -25.10 10.09
N ASN A 420 -30.16 -25.15 11.34
CA ASN A 420 -31.10 -26.18 11.82
C ASN A 420 -32.51 -26.04 11.21
N GLU A 421 -32.90 -24.83 10.78
CA GLU A 421 -34.11 -24.61 9.96
C GLU A 421 -33.96 -25.05 8.51
N ASN A 422 -32.80 -25.65 8.15
CA ASN A 422 -32.45 -26.12 6.81
C ASN A 422 -32.35 -25.01 5.75
N ILE A 423 -32.04 -23.79 6.14
CA ILE A 423 -31.79 -22.69 5.19
C ILE A 423 -30.40 -22.89 4.59
N ALA A 424 -30.32 -23.25 3.32
CA ALA A 424 -29.12 -23.75 2.66
C ALA A 424 -27.90 -22.83 2.81
N GLU A 425 -28.08 -21.51 2.69
CA GLU A 425 -27.00 -20.51 2.82
C GLU A 425 -26.40 -20.49 4.23
N TYR A 426 -27.23 -20.71 5.28
CA TYR A 426 -26.72 -20.78 6.66
C TYR A 426 -26.08 -22.15 6.97
N VAL A 427 -26.54 -23.23 6.29
CA VAL A 427 -25.88 -24.54 6.39
C VAL A 427 -24.46 -24.46 5.80
N VAL A 428 -24.28 -23.76 4.67
CA VAL A 428 -22.95 -23.47 4.08
C VAL A 428 -22.10 -22.65 5.04
N ILE A 429 -22.60 -21.55 5.56
CA ILE A 429 -21.84 -20.73 6.52
C ILE A 429 -21.43 -21.53 7.75
N LEU A 430 -22.29 -22.40 8.27
CA LEU A 430 -21.93 -23.27 9.40
C LEU A 430 -20.87 -24.29 9.00
N ALA A 431 -20.91 -24.82 7.77
CA ALA A 431 -19.86 -25.69 7.22
C ALA A 431 -18.53 -24.95 7.11
N ASP A 432 -18.54 -23.70 6.61
CA ASP A 432 -17.36 -22.83 6.53
C ASP A 432 -16.78 -22.55 7.94
N MET A 433 -17.62 -22.29 8.93
CA MET A 433 -17.18 -22.09 10.32
C MET A 433 -16.40 -23.29 10.84
N TYR A 434 -16.86 -24.53 10.56
CA TYR A 434 -16.12 -25.73 10.91
C TYR A 434 -14.89 -25.97 10.03
N SER A 435 -14.97 -25.65 8.75
CA SER A 435 -13.85 -25.82 7.80
C SER A 435 -12.69 -24.89 8.12
N PHE A 436 -12.96 -23.61 8.40
CA PHE A 436 -11.94 -22.60 8.71
C PHE A 436 -11.56 -22.52 10.20
N GLY A 437 -12.33 -23.13 11.09
CA GLY A 437 -12.16 -22.94 12.53
C GLY A 437 -12.50 -21.51 12.97
N LEU A 438 -13.49 -20.87 12.30
CA LEU A 438 -13.90 -19.50 12.56
C LEU A 438 -15.26 -19.48 13.28
N GLY A 439 -15.25 -19.16 14.56
CA GLY A 439 -16.46 -19.23 15.43
C GLY A 439 -16.79 -20.63 15.94
N LYS A 440 -16.17 -21.67 15.39
CA LYS A 440 -16.23 -23.08 15.81
C LYS A 440 -14.82 -23.68 15.82
N GLU A 441 -14.61 -24.70 16.60
CA GLU A 441 -13.40 -25.53 16.48
C GLU A 441 -13.38 -26.21 15.11
N GLN A 442 -12.22 -26.25 14.46
CA GLN A 442 -12.08 -26.84 13.14
C GLN A 442 -12.44 -28.34 13.13
N ASP A 443 -13.39 -28.71 12.28
CA ASP A 443 -13.85 -30.08 12.14
C ASP A 443 -14.28 -30.37 10.69
N PHE A 444 -13.36 -30.91 9.90
CA PHE A 444 -13.61 -31.19 8.50
C PHE A 444 -14.67 -32.28 8.25
N LYS A 445 -14.89 -33.20 9.21
CA LYS A 445 -15.95 -34.22 9.09
C LYS A 445 -17.33 -33.58 9.21
N LYS A 446 -17.50 -32.69 10.17
CA LYS A 446 -18.74 -31.92 10.30
C LYS A 446 -18.95 -30.98 9.13
N ALA A 447 -17.89 -30.29 8.66
CA ALA A 447 -17.97 -29.46 7.47
C ALA A 447 -18.45 -30.26 6.25
N PHE A 448 -17.86 -31.44 6.01
CA PHE A 448 -18.26 -32.34 4.93
C PHE A 448 -19.74 -32.76 5.03
N MET A 449 -20.23 -33.12 6.21
CA MET A 449 -21.64 -33.47 6.42
C MET A 449 -22.59 -32.32 6.13
N LEU A 450 -22.20 -31.08 6.53
CA LEU A 450 -23.01 -29.88 6.31
C LEU A 450 -22.98 -29.46 4.84
N TYR A 451 -21.82 -29.49 4.16
CA TYR A 451 -21.77 -29.23 2.73
C TYR A 451 -22.57 -30.28 1.94
N SER A 452 -22.51 -31.58 2.33
CA SER A 452 -23.33 -32.61 1.71
C SER A 452 -24.83 -32.28 1.81
N LYS A 453 -25.26 -31.90 3.02
CA LYS A 453 -26.65 -31.46 3.24
C LYS A 453 -27.05 -30.22 2.41
N ALA A 454 -26.18 -29.21 2.36
CA ALA A 454 -26.44 -28.01 1.57
C ALA A 454 -26.48 -28.31 0.06
N ALA A 455 -25.63 -29.22 -0.43
CA ALA A 455 -25.60 -29.66 -1.82
C ALA A 455 -26.88 -30.46 -2.21
N GLU A 456 -27.44 -31.22 -1.27
CA GLU A 456 -28.77 -31.89 -1.46
C GLU A 456 -29.89 -30.85 -1.60
N PHE A 457 -29.78 -29.70 -0.94
CA PHE A 457 -30.72 -28.57 -1.12
C PHE A 457 -30.44 -27.76 -2.40
N GLY A 458 -29.50 -28.17 -3.24
CA GLY A 458 -29.19 -27.53 -4.51
C GLY A 458 -28.21 -26.35 -4.42
N ASN A 459 -27.52 -26.15 -3.29
CA ASN A 459 -26.55 -25.09 -3.15
C ASN A 459 -25.29 -25.38 -4.00
N LEU A 460 -24.99 -24.50 -4.96
CA LEU A 460 -23.93 -24.70 -5.96
C LEU A 460 -22.52 -24.54 -5.36
N GLU A 461 -22.37 -23.63 -4.41
CA GLU A 461 -21.13 -23.40 -3.66
C GLU A 461 -20.76 -24.65 -2.84
N ALA A 462 -21.71 -25.21 -2.10
CA ALA A 462 -21.51 -26.45 -1.38
C ALA A 462 -21.18 -27.66 -2.27
N MET A 463 -21.75 -27.74 -3.48
CA MET A 463 -21.36 -28.78 -4.44
C MET A 463 -19.90 -28.63 -4.88
N CYS A 464 -19.43 -27.38 -5.10
CA CYS A 464 -18.04 -27.08 -5.42
C CYS A 464 -17.12 -27.47 -4.26
N ASP A 465 -17.47 -27.10 -3.00
CA ASP A 465 -16.70 -27.43 -1.83
C ASP A 465 -16.60 -28.94 -1.59
N LEU A 466 -17.69 -29.68 -1.83
CA LEU A 466 -17.66 -31.16 -1.83
C LEU A 466 -16.68 -31.71 -2.87
N GLY A 467 -16.69 -31.16 -4.09
CA GLY A 467 -15.73 -31.49 -5.13
C GLY A 467 -14.31 -31.34 -4.64
N TYR A 468 -14.01 -30.22 -4.00
CA TYR A 468 -12.70 -29.95 -3.39
C TYR A 468 -12.37 -30.92 -2.24
N MET A 469 -13.31 -31.15 -1.32
CA MET A 469 -13.08 -32.07 -0.18
C MET A 469 -12.78 -33.51 -0.63
N TYR A 470 -13.46 -34.01 -1.66
CA TYR A 470 -13.14 -35.32 -2.26
C TYR A 470 -11.79 -35.29 -3.00
N LEU A 471 -11.41 -34.19 -3.64
CA LEU A 471 -10.13 -34.05 -4.35
C LEU A 471 -8.93 -34.16 -3.41
N VAL A 472 -9.03 -33.53 -2.23
CA VAL A 472 -7.91 -33.41 -1.27
C VAL A 472 -8.03 -34.41 -0.11
N GLY A 473 -9.15 -35.15 0.01
CA GLY A 473 -9.39 -36.12 1.11
C GLY A 473 -9.65 -35.44 2.47
N GLN A 474 -10.31 -34.27 2.48
CA GLN A 474 -10.53 -33.49 3.68
C GLN A 474 -11.89 -33.80 4.31
N GLY A 475 -11.90 -34.36 5.51
CA GLY A 475 -13.12 -34.84 6.20
C GLY A 475 -13.77 -36.08 5.60
N VAL A 476 -13.29 -36.56 4.46
CA VAL A 476 -13.72 -37.74 3.70
C VAL A 476 -12.50 -38.35 3.02
N GLY A 477 -12.57 -39.63 2.64
CA GLY A 477 -11.52 -40.27 1.84
C GLY A 477 -11.38 -39.59 0.46
N MET A 478 -10.14 -39.47 -0.03
CA MET A 478 -9.86 -38.93 -1.36
C MET A 478 -10.54 -39.77 -2.45
N ASP A 479 -11.28 -39.12 -3.34
CA ASP A 479 -12.04 -39.76 -4.44
C ASP A 479 -12.16 -38.79 -5.62
N LYS A 480 -11.30 -38.95 -6.61
CA LYS A 480 -11.26 -38.06 -7.78
C LYS A 480 -12.50 -38.17 -8.67
N GLU A 481 -13.14 -39.33 -8.72
CA GLU A 481 -14.35 -39.54 -9.50
C GLU A 481 -15.52 -38.78 -8.88
N LYS A 482 -15.70 -38.88 -7.54
CA LYS A 482 -16.72 -38.10 -6.84
C LYS A 482 -16.41 -36.59 -6.87
N SER A 483 -15.14 -36.22 -6.79
CA SER A 483 -14.72 -34.83 -6.99
C SER A 483 -15.21 -34.29 -8.33
N SER A 484 -14.88 -34.98 -9.43
CA SER A 484 -15.31 -34.58 -10.77
C SER A 484 -16.83 -34.60 -10.94
N TYR A 485 -17.53 -35.58 -10.32
CA TYR A 485 -18.98 -35.61 -10.34
C TYR A 485 -19.60 -34.33 -9.72
N TRP A 486 -19.14 -33.94 -8.53
CA TRP A 486 -19.67 -32.78 -7.84
C TRP A 486 -19.34 -31.46 -8.54
N TYR A 487 -18.09 -31.30 -9.01
CA TYR A 487 -17.73 -30.13 -9.83
C TYR A 487 -18.59 -30.04 -11.10
N LYS A 488 -18.75 -31.17 -11.82
CA LYS A 488 -19.56 -31.18 -13.03
C LYS A 488 -21.01 -30.83 -12.75
N LYS A 489 -21.60 -31.40 -11.70
CA LYS A 489 -22.98 -31.11 -11.30
C LYS A 489 -23.17 -29.61 -10.95
N SER A 490 -22.23 -29.02 -10.24
CA SER A 490 -22.25 -27.59 -9.93
C SER A 490 -22.07 -26.71 -11.19
N ALA A 491 -21.16 -27.10 -12.08
CA ALA A 491 -20.89 -26.39 -13.34
C ALA A 491 -22.08 -26.43 -14.29
N ASP A 492 -22.71 -27.61 -14.45
CA ASP A 492 -23.89 -27.81 -15.30
C ASP A 492 -25.11 -26.99 -14.82
N LEU A 493 -25.15 -26.65 -13.53
CA LEU A 493 -26.15 -25.76 -12.92
C LEU A 493 -25.72 -24.27 -12.96
N GLY A 494 -24.58 -23.97 -13.57
CA GLY A 494 -24.15 -22.57 -13.83
C GLY A 494 -23.13 -21.98 -12.86
N TYR A 495 -22.55 -22.77 -11.93
CA TYR A 495 -21.53 -22.23 -11.00
C TYR A 495 -20.17 -22.08 -11.68
N VAL A 496 -19.74 -20.85 -11.85
CA VAL A 496 -18.63 -20.48 -12.71
C VAL A 496 -17.28 -21.03 -12.22
N HIS A 497 -17.04 -21.10 -10.90
CA HIS A 497 -15.85 -21.72 -10.34
C HIS A 497 -15.72 -23.18 -10.78
N SER A 498 -16.81 -23.95 -10.64
CA SER A 498 -16.81 -25.35 -11.00
C SER A 498 -16.62 -25.57 -12.50
N MET A 499 -17.04 -24.64 -13.37
CA MET A 499 -16.75 -24.73 -14.81
C MET A 499 -15.25 -24.83 -15.07
N ARG A 500 -14.48 -23.98 -14.47
CA ARG A 500 -13.00 -24.00 -14.61
C ARG A 500 -12.42 -25.29 -14.05
N ASP A 501 -12.89 -25.76 -12.88
CA ASP A 501 -12.36 -26.97 -12.23
C ASP A 501 -12.70 -28.24 -13.02
N VAL A 502 -13.88 -28.29 -13.67
CA VAL A 502 -14.23 -29.35 -14.65
C VAL A 502 -13.29 -29.30 -15.86
N GLY A 503 -12.98 -28.11 -16.38
CA GLY A 503 -11.98 -27.95 -17.44
C GLY A 503 -10.62 -28.51 -17.05
N GLN A 504 -10.14 -28.22 -15.83
CA GLN A 504 -8.89 -28.76 -15.31
C GLN A 504 -8.95 -30.30 -15.13
N ASN A 505 -10.09 -30.83 -14.69
CA ASN A 505 -10.27 -32.28 -14.55
C ASN A 505 -10.19 -33.00 -15.91
N TYR A 506 -10.80 -32.45 -16.97
CA TYR A 506 -10.68 -32.99 -18.32
C TYR A 506 -9.27 -32.81 -18.92
N LEU A 507 -8.61 -31.71 -18.61
CA LEU A 507 -7.25 -31.44 -19.13
C LEU A 507 -6.21 -32.43 -18.58
N HIS A 508 -6.38 -32.84 -17.30
CA HIS A 508 -5.39 -33.66 -16.57
C HIS A 508 -5.89 -35.08 -16.25
N GLY A 509 -7.09 -35.45 -16.67
CA GLY A 509 -7.65 -36.76 -16.39
C GLY A 509 -7.97 -37.02 -14.90
N TYR A 510 -8.34 -35.98 -14.14
CA TYR A 510 -8.64 -36.12 -12.71
C TYR A 510 -10.08 -36.62 -12.50
N GLY A 511 -10.22 -37.94 -12.24
CA GLY A 511 -11.51 -38.63 -12.03
C GLY A 511 -12.41 -38.72 -13.25
N VAL A 512 -11.89 -38.32 -14.42
CA VAL A 512 -12.52 -38.42 -15.75
C VAL A 512 -11.46 -38.78 -16.78
N LYS A 513 -11.86 -39.36 -17.92
CA LYS A 513 -10.92 -39.57 -19.02
C LYS A 513 -10.45 -38.22 -19.57
N GLU A 514 -9.15 -38.07 -19.77
CA GLU A 514 -8.56 -36.87 -20.37
C GLU A 514 -9.20 -36.51 -21.70
N ASN A 515 -9.60 -35.25 -21.86
CA ASN A 515 -10.21 -34.72 -23.07
C ASN A 515 -9.94 -33.20 -23.18
N ALA A 516 -8.94 -32.84 -23.95
CA ALA A 516 -8.50 -31.46 -24.10
C ALA A 516 -9.56 -30.56 -24.76
N GLU A 517 -10.40 -31.09 -25.66
CA GLU A 517 -11.45 -30.33 -26.33
C GLU A 517 -12.56 -29.95 -25.36
N LEU A 518 -13.03 -30.90 -24.52
CA LEU A 518 -13.95 -30.58 -23.43
C LEU A 518 -13.35 -29.63 -22.38
N ALA A 519 -12.07 -29.75 -22.12
CA ALA A 519 -11.38 -28.81 -21.22
C ALA A 519 -11.46 -27.38 -21.75
N ALA A 520 -11.11 -27.17 -23.02
CA ALA A 520 -11.19 -25.87 -23.68
C ALA A 520 -12.63 -25.31 -23.73
N GLU A 521 -13.62 -26.19 -23.91
CA GLU A 521 -15.05 -25.82 -23.91
C GLU A 521 -15.49 -25.31 -22.52
N TYR A 522 -15.13 -26.00 -21.43
CA TYR A 522 -15.44 -25.53 -20.07
C TYR A 522 -14.67 -24.25 -19.69
N PHE A 523 -13.44 -24.08 -20.16
CA PHE A 523 -12.72 -22.82 -19.99
C PHE A 523 -13.38 -21.68 -20.75
N ARG A 524 -13.94 -21.95 -21.95
CA ARG A 524 -14.70 -20.98 -22.72
C ARG A 524 -15.98 -20.56 -21.99
N LEU A 525 -16.73 -21.52 -21.45
CA LEU A 525 -17.92 -21.24 -20.63
C LEU A 525 -17.59 -20.36 -19.41
N ALA A 526 -16.50 -20.67 -18.72
CA ALA A 526 -16.02 -19.86 -17.60
C ALA A 526 -15.64 -18.43 -18.05
N SER A 527 -14.95 -18.30 -19.19
CA SER A 527 -14.55 -17.01 -19.77
C SER A 527 -15.75 -16.15 -20.16
N GLU A 528 -16.76 -16.74 -20.81
CA GLU A 528 -18.02 -16.08 -21.19
C GLU A 528 -18.84 -15.58 -19.99
N ASN A 529 -18.60 -16.16 -18.81
CA ASN A 529 -19.15 -15.71 -17.55
C ASN A 529 -18.22 -14.75 -16.79
N ASN A 530 -17.24 -14.14 -17.48
CA ASN A 530 -16.30 -13.16 -16.96
C ASN A 530 -15.39 -13.69 -15.83
N TYR A 531 -15.07 -15.00 -15.86
CA TYR A 531 -14.18 -15.60 -14.88
C TYR A 531 -12.72 -15.60 -15.39
N SER A 532 -11.90 -14.72 -14.85
CA SER A 532 -10.53 -14.47 -15.30
C SER A 532 -9.66 -15.74 -15.38
N HIS A 533 -9.85 -16.67 -14.43
CA HIS A 533 -9.09 -17.92 -14.41
C HIS A 533 -9.43 -18.81 -15.61
N GLY A 534 -10.72 -18.91 -15.96
CA GLY A 534 -11.14 -19.64 -17.16
C GLY A 534 -10.67 -18.95 -18.44
N THR A 535 -10.70 -17.60 -18.47
CA THR A 535 -10.18 -16.82 -19.61
C THR A 535 -8.68 -17.03 -19.79
N THR A 536 -7.90 -17.05 -18.71
CA THR A 536 -6.44 -17.32 -18.76
C THR A 536 -6.15 -18.76 -19.21
N ASP A 537 -6.90 -19.75 -18.66
CA ASP A 537 -6.74 -21.15 -19.05
C ASP A 537 -7.12 -21.36 -20.54
N LEU A 538 -8.16 -20.68 -21.04
CA LEU A 538 -8.55 -20.69 -22.46
C LEU A 538 -7.48 -20.03 -23.34
N ALA A 539 -6.92 -18.89 -22.91
CA ALA A 539 -5.82 -18.23 -23.62
C ALA A 539 -4.61 -19.15 -23.77
N TYR A 540 -4.28 -19.90 -22.70
CA TYR A 540 -3.24 -20.92 -22.74
C TYR A 540 -3.55 -22.04 -23.76
N CYS A 541 -4.81 -22.48 -23.83
CA CYS A 541 -5.24 -23.47 -24.82
C CYS A 541 -4.97 -22.99 -26.26
N TYR A 542 -5.31 -21.76 -26.60
CA TYR A 542 -5.02 -21.16 -27.91
C TYR A 542 -3.52 -20.92 -28.14
N LEU A 543 -2.77 -20.52 -27.11
CA LEU A 543 -1.31 -20.31 -27.20
C LEU A 543 -0.58 -21.61 -27.55
N LYS A 544 -0.98 -22.71 -26.95
CA LYS A 544 -0.30 -24.02 -27.10
C LYS A 544 -0.96 -24.96 -28.12
N GLY A 545 -2.20 -24.71 -28.54
CA GLY A 545 -2.99 -25.61 -29.39
C GLY A 545 -3.53 -26.82 -28.62
N VAL A 546 -3.96 -26.63 -27.35
CA VAL A 546 -4.49 -27.71 -26.49
C VAL A 546 -6.00 -27.71 -26.56
N GLY A 547 -6.61 -28.73 -27.16
CA GLY A 547 -8.05 -28.85 -27.33
C GLY A 547 -8.67 -27.88 -28.35
N VAL A 548 -7.85 -26.96 -28.89
CA VAL A 548 -8.22 -26.01 -29.96
C VAL A 548 -7.05 -25.83 -30.92
N HIS A 549 -7.32 -25.34 -32.14
CA HIS A 549 -6.23 -24.95 -33.02
C HIS A 549 -5.41 -23.81 -32.43
N LYS A 550 -4.09 -23.92 -32.56
CA LYS A 550 -3.16 -22.87 -32.10
C LYS A 550 -3.46 -21.54 -32.81
N ASP A 551 -3.76 -20.50 -32.04
CA ASP A 551 -4.06 -19.16 -32.54
C ASP A 551 -3.50 -18.10 -31.58
N LEU A 552 -2.40 -17.48 -32.01
CA LEU A 552 -1.69 -16.49 -31.17
C LEU A 552 -2.48 -15.18 -31.03
N ALA A 553 -3.22 -14.78 -32.07
CA ALA A 553 -4.03 -13.56 -32.02
C ALA A 553 -5.19 -13.71 -31.02
N LYS A 554 -5.85 -14.90 -31.06
CA LYS A 554 -6.91 -15.22 -30.09
C LYS A 554 -6.39 -15.36 -28.67
N ALA A 555 -5.20 -15.93 -28.48
CA ALA A 555 -4.55 -16.00 -27.18
C ALA A 555 -4.26 -14.59 -26.63
N GLU A 556 -3.76 -13.67 -27.47
CA GLU A 556 -3.52 -12.27 -27.12
C GLU A 556 -4.80 -11.57 -26.68
N GLU A 557 -5.87 -11.65 -27.48
CA GLU A 557 -7.17 -11.08 -27.14
C GLU A 557 -7.66 -11.55 -25.76
N LEU A 558 -7.57 -12.87 -25.51
CA LEU A 558 -8.00 -13.47 -24.25
C LEU A 558 -7.11 -13.08 -23.07
N TYR A 559 -5.80 -12.98 -23.23
CA TYR A 559 -4.94 -12.47 -22.15
C TYR A 559 -5.22 -11.01 -21.83
N LEU A 560 -5.46 -10.16 -22.85
CA LEU A 560 -5.88 -8.77 -22.64
C LEU A 560 -7.23 -8.69 -21.93
N LEU A 561 -8.18 -9.58 -22.27
CA LEU A 561 -9.45 -9.68 -21.57
C LEU A 561 -9.25 -10.12 -20.12
N ALA A 562 -8.45 -11.16 -19.87
CA ALA A 562 -8.16 -11.66 -18.53
C ALA A 562 -7.48 -10.59 -17.63
N LEU A 563 -6.59 -9.77 -18.21
CA LEU A 563 -5.98 -8.63 -17.51
C LEU A 563 -7.01 -7.58 -17.07
N LYS A 564 -8.06 -7.36 -17.86
CA LYS A 564 -9.18 -6.48 -17.49
C LYS A 564 -10.07 -7.08 -16.40
N GLN A 565 -10.23 -8.41 -16.39
CA GLN A 565 -11.06 -9.15 -15.42
C GLN A 565 -10.38 -9.29 -14.07
N ASP A 566 -9.08 -9.64 -14.03
CA ASP A 566 -8.24 -9.80 -12.83
C ASP A 566 -6.76 -9.60 -13.21
N SER A 567 -6.26 -8.38 -13.03
CA SER A 567 -4.89 -8.06 -13.42
C SER A 567 -3.83 -8.78 -12.56
N GLU A 568 -4.07 -8.99 -11.26
CA GLU A 568 -3.07 -9.55 -10.34
C GLU A 568 -2.70 -11.01 -10.68
N ARG A 569 -3.71 -11.85 -10.92
CA ARG A 569 -3.44 -13.26 -11.25
C ARG A 569 -2.95 -13.40 -12.68
N THR A 570 -3.62 -12.77 -13.65
CA THR A 570 -3.26 -12.86 -15.06
C THR A 570 -1.82 -12.39 -15.28
N MET A 571 -1.39 -11.34 -14.58
CA MET A 571 0.02 -10.89 -14.60
C MET A 571 0.97 -12.00 -14.16
N ARG A 572 0.66 -12.71 -13.08
CA ARG A 572 1.49 -13.84 -12.60
C ARG A 572 1.58 -14.96 -13.63
N ASP A 573 0.44 -15.30 -14.25
CA ASP A 573 0.38 -16.36 -15.25
C ASP A 573 1.14 -15.97 -16.53
N LEU A 574 1.00 -14.72 -17.02
CA LEU A 574 1.75 -14.18 -18.15
C LEU A 574 3.27 -14.16 -17.90
N ILE A 575 3.67 -13.73 -16.70
CA ILE A 575 5.07 -13.73 -16.28
C ILE A 575 5.61 -15.18 -16.24
N SER A 576 4.82 -16.13 -15.72
CA SER A 576 5.22 -17.55 -15.68
C SER A 576 5.39 -18.16 -17.09
N LEU A 577 4.74 -17.59 -18.09
CA LEU A 577 4.84 -17.97 -19.51
C LEU A 577 5.90 -17.14 -20.25
N CYS A 578 6.66 -16.29 -19.55
CA CYS A 578 7.66 -15.37 -20.11
C CYS A 578 7.08 -14.42 -21.18
N ILE A 579 5.83 -13.98 -21.01
CA ILE A 579 5.18 -13.03 -21.93
C ILE A 579 5.52 -11.60 -21.53
N ASP A 580 5.97 -10.78 -22.48
CA ASP A 580 6.19 -9.35 -22.26
C ASP A 580 4.86 -8.62 -22.10
N VAL A 581 4.49 -8.40 -20.83
CA VAL A 581 3.23 -7.74 -20.50
C VAL A 581 3.22 -6.26 -20.93
N LYS A 582 4.38 -5.58 -20.94
CA LYS A 582 4.46 -4.19 -21.41
C LYS A 582 4.19 -4.09 -22.90
N ALA A 583 4.77 -4.99 -23.69
CA ALA A 583 4.52 -5.06 -25.12
C ALA A 583 3.06 -5.41 -25.40
N LEU A 584 2.51 -6.39 -24.67
CA LEU A 584 1.10 -6.79 -24.75
C LEU A 584 0.16 -5.61 -24.46
N LEU A 585 0.37 -4.89 -23.35
CA LEU A 585 -0.46 -3.72 -22.97
C LEU A 585 -0.28 -2.53 -23.91
N ALA A 586 0.86 -2.41 -24.58
CA ALA A 586 1.11 -1.38 -25.60
C ALA A 586 0.54 -1.74 -26.99
N GLY A 587 -0.18 -2.87 -27.12
CA GLY A 587 -0.75 -3.35 -28.39
C GLY A 587 0.30 -3.79 -29.41
N ARG A 588 1.51 -4.17 -28.95
CA ARG A 588 2.60 -4.66 -29.81
C ARG A 588 2.51 -6.14 -30.10
N GLY A 589 1.55 -6.86 -29.48
CA GLY A 589 1.35 -8.30 -29.63
C GLY A 589 1.91 -9.13 -28.48
N LEU A 590 1.72 -10.45 -28.55
CA LEU A 590 2.31 -11.42 -27.62
C LEU A 590 3.80 -11.60 -27.95
N TYR A 591 4.62 -10.73 -27.41
CA TYR A 591 6.06 -10.97 -27.37
C TYR A 591 6.42 -11.78 -26.13
N PHE A 592 7.12 -12.88 -26.33
CA PHE A 592 7.85 -13.51 -25.24
C PHE A 592 9.00 -12.58 -24.90
N LEU A 593 9.14 -12.27 -23.59
CA LEU A 593 10.34 -11.59 -23.14
C LEU A 593 11.52 -12.37 -23.65
N ASP A 594 12.34 -11.77 -24.48
CA ASP A 594 13.62 -12.35 -24.88
C ASP A 594 14.58 -12.23 -23.69
N ILE A 595 14.23 -12.99 -22.63
CA ILE A 595 15.10 -13.15 -21.45
C ILE A 595 16.39 -13.86 -21.83
N THR A 596 16.46 -14.41 -23.06
CA THR A 596 17.65 -15.08 -23.59
C THR A 596 18.76 -14.11 -23.97
N SER A 597 18.47 -12.81 -24.10
CA SER A 597 19.44 -11.75 -24.37
C SER A 597 19.99 -11.06 -23.10
N ILE A 598 19.39 -11.32 -21.92
CA ILE A 598 19.80 -10.69 -20.67
C ILE A 598 20.94 -11.50 -20.05
N GLU A 599 22.16 -10.95 -20.10
CA GLU A 599 23.35 -11.55 -19.49
C GLU A 599 23.55 -11.12 -18.04
N LYS A 600 22.93 -10.00 -17.61
CA LYS A 600 23.07 -9.43 -16.26
C LYS A 600 21.73 -8.94 -15.75
N ILE A 601 21.35 -9.30 -14.50
CA ILE A 601 20.19 -8.72 -13.78
C ILE A 601 20.70 -7.56 -12.92
N ASP A 602 20.16 -6.36 -13.17
CA ASP A 602 20.44 -5.13 -12.46
C ASP A 602 19.14 -4.29 -12.25
N GLU A 603 19.27 -3.03 -11.80
CA GLU A 603 18.11 -2.14 -11.53
C GLU A 603 17.23 -1.88 -12.75
N GLN A 604 17.74 -2.05 -13.96
CA GLN A 604 16.97 -1.77 -15.20
C GLN A 604 16.03 -2.92 -15.58
N ASN A 605 16.34 -4.14 -15.16
CA ASN A 605 15.59 -5.35 -15.53
C ASN A 605 15.10 -6.18 -14.33
N CYS A 606 15.19 -5.64 -13.10
CA CYS A 606 14.59 -6.22 -11.90
C CYS A 606 13.13 -5.74 -11.77
N TYR A 607 12.18 -6.64 -12.08
CA TYR A 607 10.76 -6.33 -12.12
C TYR A 607 10.04 -6.60 -10.79
N GLU A 608 8.98 -5.83 -10.49
CA GLU A 608 8.17 -6.04 -9.29
C GLU A 608 7.50 -7.42 -9.26
N GLY A 609 7.54 -8.06 -8.11
CA GLY A 609 6.83 -9.31 -7.79
C GLY A 609 7.61 -10.59 -8.06
N VAL A 610 8.11 -10.81 -9.25
CA VAL A 610 8.84 -12.03 -9.65
C VAL A 610 10.01 -11.69 -10.54
N VAL A 611 11.18 -12.26 -10.25
CA VAL A 611 12.38 -12.13 -11.09
C VAL A 611 12.66 -13.46 -11.76
N TYR A 612 12.91 -13.42 -13.06
CA TYR A 612 13.30 -14.57 -13.88
C TYR A 612 14.77 -14.46 -14.26
N VAL A 613 15.52 -15.54 -13.97
CA VAL A 613 16.95 -15.68 -14.31
C VAL A 613 17.04 -16.69 -15.43
N SER A 614 17.22 -16.21 -16.67
CA SER A 614 17.33 -17.08 -17.87
C SER A 614 18.64 -17.86 -17.92
N GLU A 615 18.77 -18.79 -18.86
CA GLU A 615 19.98 -19.59 -19.08
C GLU A 615 21.22 -18.72 -19.35
N LYS A 616 21.05 -17.52 -19.92
CA LYS A 616 22.14 -16.61 -20.30
C LYS A 616 22.58 -15.65 -19.19
N VAL A 617 21.85 -15.57 -18.09
CA VAL A 617 22.24 -14.68 -16.99
C VAL A 617 23.48 -15.24 -16.29
N GLU A 618 24.61 -14.59 -16.50
CA GLU A 618 25.89 -14.93 -15.88
C GLU A 618 26.09 -14.19 -14.56
N LYS A 619 25.46 -13.02 -14.39
CA LYS A 619 25.66 -12.19 -13.21
C LYS A 619 24.34 -11.59 -12.72
N VAL A 620 24.09 -11.77 -11.42
CA VAL A 620 22.98 -11.11 -10.69
C VAL A 620 23.59 -10.13 -9.70
N ASP A 621 23.20 -8.85 -9.81
CA ASP A 621 23.59 -7.82 -8.86
C ASP A 621 22.64 -7.85 -7.65
N PRO A 622 23.09 -8.22 -6.44
CA PRO A 622 22.22 -8.27 -5.27
C PRO A 622 21.62 -6.91 -4.88
N ASP A 623 22.26 -5.81 -5.25
CA ASP A 623 21.83 -4.46 -4.90
C ASP A 623 20.57 -4.04 -5.67
N CYS A 624 20.31 -4.61 -6.85
CA CYS A 624 19.10 -4.33 -7.64
C CYS A 624 17.80 -4.70 -6.91
N PHE A 625 17.87 -5.56 -5.90
CA PHE A 625 16.71 -5.97 -5.10
C PHE A 625 16.43 -5.04 -3.91
N TYR A 626 17.27 -4.04 -3.64
CA TYR A 626 17.11 -3.19 -2.45
C TYR A 626 15.77 -2.44 -2.43
N SER A 627 15.40 -1.86 -3.56
CA SER A 627 14.16 -1.10 -3.74
C SER A 627 13.03 -1.89 -4.40
N ALA A 628 13.33 -3.10 -4.93
CA ALA A 628 12.38 -3.88 -5.71
C ALA A 628 11.38 -4.64 -4.83
N ASP A 629 10.11 -4.64 -5.23
CA ASP A 629 9.03 -5.38 -4.55
C ASP A 629 9.00 -6.87 -4.95
N VAL A 630 10.16 -7.53 -4.87
CA VAL A 630 10.34 -8.92 -5.32
C VAL A 630 9.84 -9.89 -4.25
N LYS A 631 8.96 -10.80 -4.64
CA LYS A 631 8.36 -11.86 -3.80
C LYS A 631 8.95 -13.23 -4.05
N LYS A 632 9.40 -13.52 -5.28
CA LYS A 632 9.99 -14.81 -5.69
C LYS A 632 11.01 -14.61 -6.81
N ILE A 633 12.00 -15.51 -6.84
CA ILE A 633 12.99 -15.59 -7.91
C ILE A 633 12.88 -16.99 -8.54
N PHE A 634 12.82 -17.04 -9.85
CA PHE A 634 12.88 -18.28 -10.64
C PHE A 634 14.15 -18.29 -11.47
N VAL A 635 14.75 -19.46 -11.60
CA VAL A 635 15.94 -19.69 -12.43
C VAL A 635 15.63 -20.78 -13.41
N GLU A 636 15.97 -20.54 -14.67
CA GLU A 636 15.84 -21.50 -15.75
C GLU A 636 16.75 -22.72 -15.47
N LYS A 637 16.25 -23.93 -15.73
CA LYS A 637 16.96 -25.17 -15.40
C LYS A 637 18.34 -25.28 -16.06
N GLU A 638 18.43 -24.72 -17.25
CA GLU A 638 19.60 -24.68 -18.12
C GLU A 638 20.65 -23.64 -17.71
N ASN A 639 20.31 -22.67 -16.83
CA ASN A 639 21.27 -21.69 -16.34
C ASN A 639 22.47 -22.38 -15.68
N GLN A 640 23.68 -21.97 -16.07
CA GLN A 640 24.95 -22.58 -15.64
C GLN A 640 25.49 -21.99 -14.33
N PHE A 641 25.03 -20.82 -13.92
CA PHE A 641 25.57 -20.02 -12.81
C PHE A 641 24.70 -20.05 -11.56
N TYR A 642 23.38 -20.18 -11.74
CA TYR A 642 22.41 -20.06 -10.67
C TYR A 642 21.37 -21.19 -10.64
N SER A 643 20.75 -21.34 -9.48
CA SER A 643 19.59 -22.21 -9.27
C SER A 643 18.62 -21.53 -8.30
N ALA A 644 17.35 -21.91 -8.29
CA ALA A 644 16.38 -21.44 -7.32
C ALA A 644 15.68 -22.59 -6.60
N ALA A 645 15.35 -22.39 -5.33
CA ALA A 645 14.51 -23.28 -4.54
C ALA A 645 13.58 -22.44 -3.66
N ALA A 646 12.29 -22.76 -3.65
CA ALA A 646 11.27 -22.02 -2.90
C ALA A 646 11.29 -20.50 -3.18
N GLY A 647 11.68 -20.07 -4.38
CA GLY A 647 11.77 -18.66 -4.77
C GLY A 647 13.01 -17.91 -4.27
N VAL A 648 13.96 -18.60 -3.67
CA VAL A 648 15.26 -18.07 -3.21
C VAL A 648 16.36 -18.43 -4.21
N LEU A 649 17.25 -17.49 -4.48
CA LEU A 649 18.35 -17.63 -5.44
C LEU A 649 19.61 -18.19 -4.78
N PHE A 650 20.21 -19.17 -5.41
CA PHE A 650 21.49 -19.80 -5.04
C PHE A 650 22.46 -19.78 -6.22
N ASN A 651 23.75 -19.92 -5.96
CA ASN A 651 24.69 -20.32 -7.01
C ASN A 651 24.35 -21.73 -7.51
N LYS A 652 24.88 -22.13 -8.67
CA LYS A 652 24.53 -23.41 -9.33
C LYS A 652 24.81 -24.62 -8.44
N GLU A 653 25.95 -24.60 -7.75
CA GLU A 653 26.43 -25.66 -6.86
C GLU A 653 25.67 -25.75 -5.54
N LYS A 654 24.77 -24.77 -5.26
CA LYS A 654 24.05 -24.62 -3.99
C LYS A 654 24.97 -24.62 -2.76
N THR A 655 26.13 -23.94 -2.91
CA THR A 655 27.04 -23.68 -1.79
C THR A 655 26.88 -22.26 -1.24
N MET A 656 26.27 -21.34 -2.03
CA MET A 656 26.01 -19.97 -1.63
C MET A 656 24.52 -19.62 -1.80
N LEU A 657 23.92 -19.04 -0.77
CA LEU A 657 22.64 -18.35 -0.89
C LEU A 657 22.91 -16.92 -1.38
N VAL A 658 22.48 -16.63 -2.61
CA VAL A 658 22.74 -15.34 -3.28
C VAL A 658 21.70 -14.31 -2.90
N ARG A 659 20.38 -14.64 -2.96
CA ARG A 659 19.32 -13.70 -2.63
C ARG A 659 18.04 -14.37 -2.19
N CYS A 660 17.54 -13.99 -1.00
CA CYS A 660 16.17 -14.20 -0.57
C CYS A 660 15.34 -12.97 -0.98
N PRO A 661 14.19 -13.13 -1.62
CA PRO A 661 13.35 -11.99 -2.00
C PRO A 661 12.96 -11.12 -0.81
N PRO A 662 13.09 -9.78 -0.86
CA PRO A 662 12.79 -8.90 0.26
C PRO A 662 11.34 -8.96 0.75
N LYS A 663 10.41 -9.28 -0.15
CA LYS A 663 8.97 -9.38 0.12
C LYS A 663 8.47 -10.83 0.13
N SER A 664 9.36 -11.81 0.33
CA SER A 664 8.93 -13.18 0.59
C SER A 664 7.87 -13.21 1.68
N PRO A 665 6.75 -13.93 1.49
CA PRO A 665 5.67 -13.99 2.47
C PRO A 665 6.02 -14.80 3.73
N GLU A 666 7.14 -15.54 3.68
CA GLU A 666 7.54 -16.46 4.75
C GLU A 666 7.95 -15.71 6.02
N LYS A 667 7.53 -16.21 7.17
CA LYS A 667 7.96 -15.72 8.49
C LYS A 667 9.16 -16.50 9.04
N ARG A 668 9.34 -17.74 8.60
CA ARG A 668 10.44 -18.61 8.98
C ARG A 668 11.07 -19.18 7.72
N TYR A 669 12.39 -19.15 7.66
CA TYR A 669 13.14 -19.72 6.55
C TYR A 669 14.26 -20.63 7.08
N THR A 670 14.31 -21.87 6.56
CA THR A 670 15.41 -22.80 6.83
C THR A 670 16.33 -22.79 5.63
N VAL A 671 17.57 -22.35 5.82
CA VAL A 671 18.61 -22.39 4.80
C VAL A 671 18.97 -23.87 4.57
N PRO A 672 18.96 -24.33 3.31
CA PRO A 672 19.27 -25.75 3.01
C PRO A 672 20.66 -26.19 3.49
N ASP A 673 20.77 -27.45 3.86
CA ASP A 673 22.07 -28.07 4.13
C ASP A 673 22.97 -28.05 2.89
N GLY A 674 24.29 -27.92 3.10
CA GLY A 674 25.27 -27.77 2.04
C GLY A 674 25.61 -26.32 1.69
N ILE A 675 24.80 -25.34 2.14
CA ILE A 675 25.14 -23.93 1.99
C ILE A 675 26.31 -23.60 2.94
N LYS A 676 27.37 -23.03 2.36
CA LYS A 676 28.59 -22.60 3.04
C LYS A 676 28.64 -21.09 3.24
N ILE A 677 28.00 -20.32 2.37
CA ILE A 677 28.09 -18.86 2.34
C ILE A 677 26.68 -18.26 2.28
N ILE A 678 26.36 -17.36 3.21
CA ILE A 678 25.29 -16.39 3.03
C ILE A 678 25.89 -15.18 2.34
N GLY A 679 25.55 -14.99 1.07
CA GLY A 679 26.17 -13.96 0.21
C GLY A 679 25.83 -12.53 0.63
N LYS A 680 26.54 -11.59 0.04
CA LYS A 680 26.33 -10.15 0.22
C LYS A 680 24.88 -9.76 -0.07
N HIS A 681 24.26 -8.99 0.84
CA HIS A 681 22.84 -8.56 0.77
C HIS A 681 21.81 -9.71 0.67
N ALA A 682 22.19 -10.95 0.99
CA ALA A 682 21.37 -12.14 0.72
C ALA A 682 19.95 -12.10 1.33
N PHE A 683 19.77 -11.58 2.54
CA PHE A 683 18.46 -11.37 3.22
C PHE A 683 18.14 -9.89 3.47
N GLN A 684 18.92 -8.97 2.89
CA GLN A 684 18.69 -7.54 3.12
C GLN A 684 17.25 -7.13 2.86
N ASN A 685 16.63 -6.35 3.79
CA ASN A 685 15.23 -5.93 3.76
C ASN A 685 14.19 -7.07 3.82
N ALA A 686 14.55 -8.28 4.21
CA ALA A 686 13.60 -9.39 4.38
C ALA A 686 12.72 -9.20 5.63
N ARG A 687 11.89 -8.16 5.61
CA ARG A 687 11.13 -7.65 6.77
C ARG A 687 10.03 -8.57 7.28
N ASN A 688 9.62 -9.59 6.51
CA ASN A 688 8.61 -10.55 6.96
C ASN A 688 9.21 -11.68 7.80
N LEU A 689 10.52 -11.95 7.66
CA LEU A 689 11.20 -13.03 8.37
C LEU A 689 11.36 -12.68 9.85
N THR A 690 10.92 -13.61 10.70
CA THR A 690 11.04 -13.53 12.17
C THR A 690 12.03 -14.55 12.73
N GLU A 691 12.31 -15.60 11.96
CA GLU A 691 13.22 -16.69 12.32
C GLU A 691 13.97 -17.21 11.08
N ILE A 692 15.27 -17.34 11.19
CA ILE A 692 16.13 -17.97 10.18
C ILE A 692 16.95 -19.08 10.84
N ILE A 693 16.90 -20.27 10.24
CA ILE A 693 17.68 -21.44 10.68
C ILE A 693 18.83 -21.60 9.69
N LEU A 694 20.05 -21.50 10.20
CA LEU A 694 21.29 -21.65 9.43
C LEU A 694 21.82 -23.08 9.58
N PRO A 695 22.36 -23.69 8.50
CA PRO A 695 22.88 -25.06 8.54
C PRO A 695 24.26 -25.13 9.20
N ASP A 696 24.60 -26.28 9.75
CA ASP A 696 25.92 -26.54 10.32
C ASP A 696 27.07 -26.65 9.27
N THR A 697 26.73 -26.53 7.98
CA THR A 697 27.71 -26.42 6.88
C THR A 697 28.16 -24.98 6.60
N LEU A 698 27.54 -23.99 7.27
CA LEU A 698 27.81 -22.57 7.00
C LEU A 698 29.21 -22.17 7.50
N GLU A 699 30.01 -21.55 6.64
CA GLU A 699 31.38 -21.12 6.91
C GLU A 699 31.51 -19.59 7.02
N SER A 700 30.68 -18.83 6.24
CA SER A 700 30.72 -17.36 6.25
C SER A 700 29.36 -16.70 6.09
N ILE A 701 29.25 -15.50 6.65
CA ILE A 701 28.15 -14.55 6.47
C ILE A 701 28.78 -13.27 5.92
N ASP A 702 28.41 -12.90 4.68
CA ASP A 702 29.03 -11.78 3.99
C ASP A 702 28.44 -10.40 4.38
N ASP A 703 28.98 -9.32 3.78
CA ASP A 703 28.58 -7.94 4.07
C ASP A 703 27.08 -7.73 3.86
N SER A 704 26.45 -7.01 4.78
CA SER A 704 25.01 -6.66 4.76
C SER A 704 24.05 -7.85 4.57
N ALA A 705 24.48 -9.06 4.85
CA ALA A 705 23.74 -10.29 4.56
C ALA A 705 22.32 -10.29 5.16
N PHE A 706 22.12 -9.73 6.37
CA PHE A 706 20.85 -9.59 7.07
C PHE A 706 20.50 -8.12 7.39
N ASP A 707 21.10 -7.17 6.66
CA ASP A 707 20.86 -5.74 6.88
C ASP A 707 19.36 -5.40 6.74
N ASP A 708 18.82 -4.59 7.68
CA ASP A 708 17.40 -4.19 7.75
C ASP A 708 16.38 -5.36 7.85
N CYS A 709 16.78 -6.52 8.39
CA CYS A 709 15.86 -7.60 8.76
C CYS A 709 15.10 -7.23 10.06
N LYS A 710 14.32 -6.16 10.03
CA LYS A 710 13.73 -5.49 11.20
C LYS A 710 12.89 -6.36 12.12
N ASN A 711 12.31 -7.45 11.62
CA ASN A 711 11.48 -8.35 12.41
C ASN A 711 12.18 -9.66 12.82
N LEU A 712 13.46 -9.85 12.44
CA LEU A 712 14.22 -11.03 12.79
C LEU A 712 14.47 -11.08 14.30
N ARG A 713 13.94 -12.13 14.95
CA ARG A 713 14.01 -12.32 16.41
C ARG A 713 14.93 -13.47 16.80
N ARG A 714 14.99 -14.50 15.94
CA ARG A 714 15.71 -15.75 16.22
C ARG A 714 16.63 -16.11 15.06
N ILE A 715 17.89 -16.11 15.36
CA ILE A 715 18.95 -16.62 14.50
C ILE A 715 20.06 -17.22 15.40
N THR A 716 20.48 -18.43 15.09
CA THR A 716 21.61 -19.06 15.75
C THR A 716 22.75 -19.16 14.74
N ILE A 717 23.88 -18.55 15.05
CA ILE A 717 25.09 -18.62 14.23
C ILE A 717 25.77 -19.96 14.49
N PRO A 718 25.91 -20.84 13.49
CA PRO A 718 26.54 -22.16 13.65
C PRO A 718 27.99 -22.05 14.12
N ASN A 719 28.46 -23.11 14.78
CA ASN A 719 29.85 -23.18 15.26
C ASN A 719 30.90 -23.26 14.13
N THR A 720 30.49 -23.59 12.93
CA THR A 720 31.31 -23.63 11.70
C THR A 720 31.63 -22.27 11.12
N VAL A 721 30.86 -21.23 11.46
CA VAL A 721 31.05 -19.87 10.94
C VAL A 721 32.39 -19.30 11.44
N THR A 722 33.23 -18.88 10.49
CA THR A 722 34.54 -18.30 10.74
C THR A 722 34.62 -16.80 10.46
N SER A 723 33.72 -16.27 9.61
CA SER A 723 33.71 -14.85 9.25
C SER A 723 32.29 -14.27 9.23
N ILE A 724 32.15 -13.04 9.70
CA ILE A 724 30.94 -12.21 9.66
C ILE A 724 31.34 -10.87 9.02
N GLY A 725 30.66 -10.50 7.94
CA GLY A 725 30.97 -9.31 7.15
C GLY A 725 30.57 -7.99 7.83
N ALA A 726 30.93 -6.87 7.21
CA ALA A 726 30.52 -5.55 7.65
C ALA A 726 29.00 -5.37 7.49
N TRP A 727 28.35 -4.71 8.47
CA TRP A 727 26.89 -4.46 8.43
C TRP A 727 26.04 -5.73 8.38
N ALA A 728 26.60 -6.91 8.65
CA ALA A 728 25.94 -8.19 8.40
C ALA A 728 24.57 -8.33 9.07
N PHE A 729 24.39 -7.81 10.28
CA PHE A 729 23.13 -7.79 11.04
C PHE A 729 22.68 -6.37 11.39
N HIS A 730 23.15 -5.36 10.68
CA HIS A 730 22.76 -3.99 10.93
C HIS A 730 21.24 -3.80 10.79
N GLY A 731 20.62 -3.03 11.71
CA GLY A 731 19.18 -2.76 11.64
C GLY A 731 18.27 -3.97 11.92
N CYS A 732 18.80 -5.03 12.56
CA CYS A 732 18.00 -6.17 13.02
C CYS A 732 17.34 -5.84 14.38
N ASP A 733 16.31 -4.98 14.38
CA ASP A 733 15.74 -4.30 15.55
C ASP A 733 15.17 -5.23 16.62
N LYS A 734 14.89 -6.51 16.30
CA LYS A 734 14.26 -7.47 17.24
C LYS A 734 15.21 -8.55 17.76
N ILE A 735 16.47 -8.53 17.35
CA ILE A 735 17.47 -9.44 17.92
C ILE A 735 17.88 -8.93 19.30
N GLU A 736 17.72 -9.77 20.34
CA GLU A 736 18.08 -9.42 21.71
C GLU A 736 19.48 -9.91 22.10
N ARG A 737 19.93 -11.02 21.51
CA ARG A 737 21.23 -11.64 21.81
C ARG A 737 21.88 -12.20 20.56
N ILE A 738 23.20 -12.10 20.49
CA ILE A 738 24.07 -12.72 19.48
C ILE A 738 25.11 -13.60 20.21
N ALA A 739 25.17 -14.88 19.84
CA ALA A 739 26.18 -15.81 20.34
C ALA A 739 27.22 -16.10 19.26
N LEU A 740 28.50 -15.85 19.58
CA LEU A 740 29.63 -16.07 18.72
C LEU A 740 30.48 -17.27 19.20
N SER A 741 30.71 -18.20 18.29
CA SER A 741 31.46 -19.42 18.58
C SER A 741 32.98 -19.18 18.75
N LYS A 742 33.69 -20.19 19.23
CA LYS A 742 35.16 -20.16 19.31
C LYS A 742 35.83 -20.05 17.94
N ASN A 743 35.16 -20.33 16.85
CA ASN A 743 35.72 -20.39 15.51
C ASN A 743 35.62 -19.08 14.72
N VAL A 744 34.87 -18.08 15.19
CA VAL A 744 34.78 -16.77 14.53
C VAL A 744 36.11 -16.05 14.61
N LYS A 745 36.72 -15.81 13.42
CA LYS A 745 38.05 -15.20 13.24
C LYS A 745 37.95 -13.72 12.83
N THR A 746 36.94 -13.37 12.04
CA THR A 746 36.77 -12.02 11.50
C THR A 746 35.35 -11.51 11.72
N ILE A 747 35.23 -10.27 12.19
CA ILE A 747 33.96 -9.52 12.31
C ILE A 747 34.16 -8.17 11.63
N GLY A 748 33.34 -7.88 10.64
CA GLY A 748 33.39 -6.65 9.87
C GLY A 748 32.92 -5.42 10.68
N LEU A 749 33.15 -4.24 10.14
CA LEU A 749 32.77 -2.98 10.76
C LEU A 749 31.25 -2.91 10.96
N TYR A 750 30.82 -2.52 12.17
CA TYR A 750 29.41 -2.27 12.50
C TYR A 750 28.49 -3.46 12.20
N ALA A 751 29.02 -4.67 12.32
CA ALA A 751 28.32 -5.92 11.95
C ALA A 751 26.99 -6.10 12.71
N PHE A 752 26.85 -5.57 13.94
CA PHE A 752 25.66 -5.65 14.79
C PHE A 752 25.11 -4.27 15.13
N GLY A 753 25.39 -3.27 14.30
CA GLY A 753 24.98 -1.88 14.54
C GLY A 753 23.47 -1.66 14.43
N SER A 754 22.95 -0.62 15.08
CA SER A 754 21.54 -0.19 15.07
C SER A 754 20.52 -1.31 15.38
N CYS A 755 20.93 -2.35 16.14
CA CYS A 755 20.03 -3.41 16.59
C CYS A 755 19.31 -2.95 17.88
N GLU A 756 18.17 -2.28 17.77
CA GLU A 756 17.48 -1.58 18.87
C GLU A 756 17.14 -2.43 20.09
N SER A 757 17.04 -3.75 19.96
CA SER A 757 16.76 -4.68 21.07
C SER A 757 18.00 -5.42 21.59
N LEU A 758 19.18 -5.20 21.01
CA LEU A 758 20.38 -5.98 21.33
C LEU A 758 20.92 -5.63 22.73
N ARG A 759 20.81 -6.61 23.64
CA ARG A 759 21.21 -6.50 25.05
C ARG A 759 22.52 -7.22 25.37
N ALA A 760 22.91 -8.18 24.52
CA ALA A 760 24.11 -8.96 24.75
C ALA A 760 24.74 -9.51 23.48
N ILE A 761 26.07 -9.41 23.39
CA ILE A 761 26.90 -10.13 22.44
C ILE A 761 27.76 -11.10 23.25
N GLU A 762 27.48 -12.38 23.14
CA GLU A 762 28.12 -13.43 23.94
C GLU A 762 29.17 -14.14 23.08
N VAL A 763 30.43 -14.17 23.53
CA VAL A 763 31.55 -14.83 22.83
C VAL A 763 31.99 -16.04 23.64
N ASP A 764 32.13 -17.20 22.98
CA ASP A 764 32.69 -18.42 23.59
C ASP A 764 34.08 -18.10 24.21
N LYS A 765 34.27 -18.41 25.48
CA LYS A 765 35.50 -18.15 26.25
C LYS A 765 36.77 -18.68 25.56
N ARG A 766 36.64 -19.71 24.71
CA ARG A 766 37.71 -20.33 23.93
C ARG A 766 38.01 -19.60 22.62
N ASN A 767 37.25 -18.57 22.25
CA ASN A 767 37.56 -17.79 21.05
C ASN A 767 38.91 -17.09 21.24
N PRO A 768 39.87 -17.23 20.28
CA PRO A 768 41.20 -16.64 20.43
C PRO A 768 41.27 -15.18 19.98
N TYR A 769 40.25 -14.64 19.34
CA TYR A 769 40.27 -13.30 18.72
C TYR A 769 39.40 -12.28 19.45
N TYR A 770 38.29 -12.74 20.05
CA TYR A 770 37.28 -11.88 20.64
C TYR A 770 36.90 -12.35 22.06
N CYS A 771 36.31 -11.43 22.84
CA CYS A 771 35.71 -11.74 24.13
C CYS A 771 34.52 -10.84 24.37
N SER A 772 33.64 -11.25 25.30
CA SER A 772 32.59 -10.39 25.84
C SER A 772 33.00 -9.84 27.19
N HIS A 773 32.77 -8.55 27.39
CA HIS A 773 32.85 -7.91 28.71
C HIS A 773 31.58 -7.08 28.92
N GLN A 774 30.87 -7.31 30.03
CA GLN A 774 29.57 -6.66 30.31
C GLN A 774 28.56 -6.76 29.11
N SER A 775 28.58 -7.88 28.38
CA SER A 775 27.75 -8.13 27.19
C SER A 775 28.13 -7.35 25.93
N ASP A 776 29.21 -6.61 25.95
CA ASP A 776 29.74 -5.89 24.79
C ASP A 776 30.88 -6.68 24.12
N LEU A 777 31.11 -6.41 22.84
CA LEU A 777 32.11 -7.10 22.04
C LEU A 777 33.46 -6.37 22.03
N TYR A 778 34.52 -7.06 22.43
CA TYR A 778 35.88 -6.60 22.41
C TYR A 778 36.82 -7.54 21.61
N THR A 779 37.99 -7.00 21.26
CA THR A 779 39.12 -7.87 20.89
C THR A 779 39.56 -8.71 22.13
N LYS A 780 40.18 -9.84 21.90
CA LYS A 780 40.56 -10.81 22.97
C LYS A 780 41.41 -10.20 24.08
N ASP A 781 42.28 -9.28 23.73
CA ASP A 781 43.16 -8.55 24.63
C ASP A 781 42.47 -7.36 25.34
N MET A 782 41.17 -7.17 25.16
CA MET A 782 40.36 -6.10 25.68
C MET A 782 40.80 -4.67 25.23
N ARG A 783 41.77 -4.55 24.34
CA ARG A 783 42.32 -3.23 23.94
C ARG A 783 41.38 -2.45 23.01
N LYS A 784 40.41 -3.11 22.36
CA LYS A 784 39.49 -2.43 21.43
C LYS A 784 38.07 -2.84 21.68
N LEU A 785 37.22 -1.87 21.97
CA LEU A 785 35.75 -2.02 21.90
C LEU A 785 35.30 -2.05 20.44
N LEU A 786 34.64 -3.10 20.04
CA LEU A 786 34.13 -3.29 18.67
C LEU A 786 32.65 -2.96 18.52
N GLN A 787 31.83 -3.33 19.52
CA GLN A 787 30.40 -3.05 19.54
C GLN A 787 29.83 -3.06 20.94
N TYR A 788 29.13 -2.01 21.33
CA TYR A 788 28.30 -1.89 22.53
C TYR A 788 26.90 -2.48 22.23
N ALA A 789 26.33 -3.23 23.18
CA ALA A 789 24.99 -3.78 23.08
C ALA A 789 23.95 -2.70 23.46
N ILE A 790 23.43 -2.00 22.44
CA ILE A 790 22.76 -0.68 22.56
C ILE A 790 21.43 -0.68 23.35
N ALA A 791 20.82 -1.84 23.56
CA ALA A 791 19.58 -1.97 24.34
C ALA A 791 19.80 -2.20 25.85
N LYS A 792 21.04 -2.15 26.33
CA LYS A 792 21.32 -2.08 27.74
C LYS A 792 20.83 -0.73 28.30
N LYS A 793 20.37 -0.74 29.53
CA LYS A 793 19.85 0.46 30.22
C LYS A 793 20.88 1.12 31.11
N ASP A 794 22.16 1.02 30.73
CA ASP A 794 23.26 1.61 31.51
C ASP A 794 23.25 3.13 31.33
N GLU A 795 23.02 3.86 32.41
CA GLU A 795 23.13 5.33 32.40
C GLU A 795 24.59 5.79 32.46
N ILE A 796 25.45 4.97 33.05
CA ILE A 796 26.89 5.23 33.18
C ILE A 796 27.63 4.11 32.45
N PHE A 797 28.37 4.48 31.44
CA PHE A 797 29.21 3.59 30.66
C PHE A 797 30.68 3.81 31.02
N VAL A 798 31.33 2.81 31.61
CA VAL A 798 32.74 2.85 31.99
C VAL A 798 33.50 1.78 31.23
N LEU A 799 34.48 2.19 30.46
CA LEU A 799 35.34 1.26 29.73
C LEU A 799 36.37 0.59 30.67
N PRO A 800 36.75 -0.68 30.37
CA PRO A 800 37.88 -1.29 31.06
C PRO A 800 39.18 -0.49 30.90
N ALA A 801 40.02 -0.50 31.92
CA ALA A 801 41.28 0.25 31.93
C ALA A 801 42.26 -0.18 30.80
N GLU A 802 42.10 -1.41 30.30
CA GLU A 802 42.90 -1.97 29.21
C GLU A 802 42.48 -1.47 27.84
N THR A 803 41.30 -0.82 27.73
CA THR A 803 40.77 -0.38 26.44
C THR A 803 41.47 0.87 25.92
N GLU A 804 42.15 0.75 24.82
CA GLU A 804 42.88 1.81 24.14
C GLU A 804 42.11 2.44 22.97
N LYS A 805 41.15 1.70 22.37
CA LYS A 805 40.47 2.13 21.16
C LYS A 805 38.96 1.82 21.19
N ILE A 806 38.18 2.74 20.68
CA ILE A 806 36.75 2.53 20.35
C ILE A 806 36.62 2.47 18.83
N ALA A 807 36.00 1.44 18.30
CA ALA A 807 35.83 1.24 16.89
C ALA A 807 34.87 2.25 16.25
N PHE A 808 34.85 2.28 14.90
CA PHE A 808 33.85 3.01 14.11
C PHE A 808 32.43 2.64 14.56
N ARG A 809 31.63 3.65 14.94
CA ARG A 809 30.22 3.51 15.40
C ARG A 809 30.01 2.50 16.55
N ALA A 810 31.03 2.13 17.31
CA ALA A 810 30.91 1.07 18.30
C ALA A 810 29.86 1.31 19.41
N VAL A 811 29.55 2.56 19.74
CA VAL A 811 28.60 2.99 20.77
C VAL A 811 27.52 3.89 20.15
N SER A 812 27.38 3.85 18.82
CA SER A 812 26.34 4.58 18.09
C SER A 812 24.95 4.08 18.49
N ASP A 813 23.97 4.99 18.51
CA ASP A 813 22.58 4.70 18.87
C ASP A 813 22.36 4.20 20.32
N ALA A 814 23.30 4.48 21.22
CA ALA A 814 23.20 4.12 22.64
C ALA A 814 22.36 5.16 23.43
N TYR A 815 21.05 5.05 23.34
CA TYR A 815 20.08 6.05 23.83
C TYR A 815 19.98 6.18 25.35
N PHE A 816 20.55 5.27 26.15
CA PHE A 816 20.43 5.26 27.60
C PHE A 816 21.67 5.84 28.32
N ILE A 817 22.82 5.88 27.65
CA ILE A 817 24.06 6.36 28.26
C ILE A 817 23.98 7.87 28.45
N LYS A 818 24.11 8.30 29.72
CA LYS A 818 24.21 9.72 30.12
C LYS A 818 25.65 10.15 30.32
N ILE A 819 26.46 9.26 30.89
CA ILE A 819 27.87 9.50 31.21
C ILE A 819 28.73 8.41 30.59
N ALA A 820 29.75 8.77 29.85
CA ALA A 820 30.74 7.85 29.32
C ALA A 820 32.14 8.17 29.90
N ASP A 821 32.71 7.24 30.70
CA ASP A 821 34.06 7.31 31.19
C ASP A 821 34.98 6.42 30.32
N LEU A 822 35.79 7.06 29.50
CA LEU A 822 36.65 6.40 28.51
C LEU A 822 37.97 5.90 29.06
N GLN A 823 38.23 6.10 30.36
CA GLN A 823 39.43 5.61 31.06
C GLN A 823 40.74 5.93 30.30
N ASN A 824 41.41 4.92 29.77
CA ASN A 824 42.69 5.00 29.10
C ASN A 824 42.62 5.01 27.56
N VAL A 825 41.45 5.30 26.98
CA VAL A 825 41.26 5.31 25.53
C VAL A 825 42.17 6.35 24.87
N GLN A 826 42.96 5.90 23.89
CA GLN A 826 43.85 6.72 23.07
C GLN A 826 43.16 7.21 21.81
N ILE A 827 42.25 6.39 21.21
CA ILE A 827 41.59 6.69 19.97
C ILE A 827 40.08 6.40 20.11
N VAL A 828 39.27 7.42 19.90
CA VAL A 828 37.83 7.32 19.73
C VAL A 828 37.55 7.31 18.22
N GLY A 829 37.01 6.22 17.70
CA GLY A 829 36.77 6.05 16.28
C GLY A 829 35.77 7.06 15.66
N GLU A 830 35.77 7.16 14.35
CA GLU A 830 34.82 7.99 13.62
C GLU A 830 33.38 7.57 14.01
N LYS A 831 32.53 8.56 14.31
CA LYS A 831 31.10 8.36 14.69
C LYS A 831 30.89 7.40 15.87
N ALA A 832 31.88 7.22 16.77
CA ALA A 832 31.83 6.23 17.84
C ALA A 832 30.58 6.31 18.71
N PHE A 833 30.12 7.52 19.08
CA PHE A 833 28.90 7.81 19.87
C PHE A 833 27.83 8.54 19.03
N TYR A 834 27.78 8.27 17.74
CA TYR A 834 26.85 8.92 16.82
C TYR A 834 25.39 8.59 17.20
N TYR A 835 24.52 9.59 17.32
CA TYR A 835 23.15 9.43 17.84
C TYR A 835 23.01 8.88 19.28
N ALA A 836 24.03 8.96 20.12
CA ALA A 836 23.89 8.72 21.57
C ALA A 836 23.19 9.92 22.23
N THR A 837 21.90 10.09 21.98
CA THR A 837 21.16 11.34 22.25
C THR A 837 21.00 11.71 23.72
N SER A 838 21.17 10.74 24.63
CA SER A 838 21.15 10.99 26.10
C SER A 838 22.52 11.30 26.71
N LEU A 839 23.61 11.25 25.91
CA LEU A 839 24.97 11.46 26.43
C LEU A 839 25.21 12.93 26.80
N GLU A 840 25.28 13.20 28.11
CA GLU A 840 25.44 14.55 28.68
C GLU A 840 26.88 14.82 29.14
N ARG A 841 27.63 13.75 29.43
CA ARG A 841 29.03 13.91 29.90
C ARG A 841 29.92 12.81 29.35
N VAL A 842 31.09 13.21 28.84
CA VAL A 842 32.13 12.28 28.43
C VAL A 842 33.45 12.65 29.11
N ILE A 843 34.12 11.68 29.73
CA ILE A 843 35.36 11.84 30.47
C ILE A 843 36.46 11.08 29.73
N PHE A 844 37.55 11.76 29.33
CA PHE A 844 38.66 11.18 28.58
C PHE A 844 39.98 11.90 28.88
N LYS A 845 41.13 11.35 28.46
CA LYS A 845 42.44 11.97 28.62
C LYS A 845 42.68 13.06 27.58
N GLU A 846 43.47 14.09 27.93
CA GLU A 846 43.84 15.16 27.00
C GLU A 846 44.52 14.63 25.72
N THR A 847 45.23 13.52 25.82
CA THR A 847 45.94 12.87 24.70
C THR A 847 45.04 12.03 23.82
N THR A 848 43.74 11.90 24.11
CA THR A 848 42.80 11.09 23.35
C THR A 848 42.51 11.72 22.00
N VAL A 849 42.78 10.98 20.93
CA VAL A 849 42.44 11.37 19.55
C VAL A 849 40.96 11.10 19.29
N ILE A 850 40.20 12.13 18.93
CA ILE A 850 38.78 12.05 18.65
C ILE A 850 38.55 12.00 17.17
N GLY A 851 37.93 10.92 16.68
CA GLY A 851 37.56 10.72 15.27
C GLY A 851 36.50 11.67 14.75
N GLU A 852 36.38 11.79 13.44
CA GLU A 852 35.39 12.68 12.81
C GLU A 852 33.95 12.32 13.27
N LYS A 853 33.17 13.32 13.65
CA LYS A 853 31.77 13.17 14.10
C LYS A 853 31.58 12.15 15.25
N ALA A 854 32.62 11.86 16.03
CA ALA A 854 32.57 10.88 17.11
C ALA A 854 31.39 11.09 18.09
N PHE A 855 31.03 12.33 18.37
CA PHE A 855 29.93 12.73 19.25
C PHE A 855 28.86 13.55 18.54
N ALA A 856 28.66 13.32 17.22
CA ALA A 856 27.61 14.03 16.49
C ALA A 856 26.22 13.49 16.84
N PHE A 857 25.25 14.39 16.94
CA PHE A 857 23.86 14.09 17.34
C PHE A 857 23.72 13.46 18.72
N THR A 858 24.61 13.81 19.66
CA THR A 858 24.48 13.55 21.10
C THR A 858 23.62 14.65 21.75
N SER A 859 23.48 14.63 23.08
CA SER A 859 22.77 15.68 23.81
C SER A 859 23.33 17.07 23.53
N GLU A 860 22.46 18.08 23.37
CA GLU A 860 22.84 19.49 23.29
C GLU A 860 23.58 19.97 24.56
N ARG A 861 23.48 19.23 25.69
CA ARG A 861 24.10 19.51 26.98
C ARG A 861 25.46 18.81 27.17
N LEU A 862 25.97 18.18 26.08
CA LEU A 862 27.20 17.38 26.18
C LEU A 862 28.37 18.21 26.71
N THR A 863 28.87 17.82 27.85
CA THR A 863 30.11 18.34 28.46
C THR A 863 31.25 17.36 28.23
N LYS A 864 32.43 17.91 27.88
CA LYS A 864 33.66 17.14 27.70
C LYS A 864 34.59 17.44 28.87
N GLU A 865 34.86 16.42 29.67
CA GLU A 865 35.71 16.52 30.85
C GLU A 865 37.05 15.84 30.57
N VAL A 866 38.11 16.58 30.72
CA VAL A 866 39.47 16.07 30.56
C VAL A 866 39.98 15.55 31.89
N ARG A 867 40.41 14.28 31.92
CA ARG A 867 41.02 13.65 33.09
C ARG A 867 42.52 13.99 33.08
N GLU A 868 43.04 14.51 34.18
CA GLU A 868 44.47 14.73 34.36
C GLU A 868 45.33 13.46 34.36
#